data_001b811264c67d16379c1a6952257f11
#
_entry.id   001b811264c67d16379c1a6952257f11
#
_cell.length_a   1.000
_cell.length_b   1.000
_cell.length_c   1.000
_cell.angle_alpha   90.00
_cell.angle_beta   90.00
_cell.angle_gamma   90.00
#
_symmetry.space_group_name_H-M   'P 1'
#
loop_
_entity.id
_entity.type
_entity.pdbx_description
1 polymer ?
#
loop_
_entity_poly.entity_id
_entity_poly.type
_entity_poly.pdbx_seq_one_letter_code
_entity_poly.pdbx_strand_id
1 'polypeptide(L)'
;MKRYIAFAGLAFALLQGTMAQTIVKPSVKTKTTFAIVTDSKSYEEAKNEIDAYRASVENEGLGTYLLIDDWKTPQPIRELLIKLHADKKAPLEGCVFVGDIPVPMIRDAQHLCSAFKMNQTMAWHRSSVPSDRYYDDFDLQFDYLKQDSIRPDYHYLSLRADGSQYLSPDIYSGRIRPLRAEGMDKYQLLRDYLKKVVAEKQQSNVLDQLSMGRGHGYNSEDLLAWSGEQIAIREQFPQLFKPGNTVKFYDFTFQFPAKNMYLNEVQREDLDMMLFHHHGGTDAQYINGYDEPKNVQENIESIKLFLRSKVPGRAKKVGKEQAIAEYAKQYNVPESWCAEAFDPEKQKADSIYHYHMDIHMEEMHQLRPNARFVLFDACFNGSFHLEDYLAGSYIFNPGKTIATFACSVNSIQDKWPDEFLGLMAAGMRIGQYARLTCFLENHLIGDPTLRFTPNVDAGFDINHALVLKEGDVAFWKKQLNSPLVDMQALALRQLSNADYKDIVSLLKESYFNSNSFMVRLEALRLLVLNYPNESVSVLTAALNDSYELIRRYAGEYAEKNGSPELIPAWVESYLQRSQEKRLRFKILGGIDAFPYADVKAEIEKQTADMTLYNRDHVDALLAQLPRQEKSMDLDIETITNPKSKASYVRRDLRTFRNHPVGGKALAMLLAFVKDESRPVDQRIITAEVLGWYNLYHDKASIIESLKGIQTNDEALKNEIQKSIVRLEGKNR
;
A
#
# COMPACT_ATOMS: atom_id res chain seq x y z
N MET A 1 -60.89 42.90 41.73
CA MET A 1 -60.49 43.28 40.37
C MET A 1 -59.07 42.83 40.14
N LYS A 2 -58.86 41.67 39.50
CA LYS A 2 -57.53 41.17 39.18
C LYS A 2 -57.38 41.20 37.63
N ARG A 3 -56.42 42.03 37.17
CA ARG A 3 -56.07 42.16 35.80
C ARG A 3 -55.12 40.99 35.38
N TYR A 4 -55.47 40.17 34.42
CA TYR A 4 -54.61 39.22 33.75
C TYR A 4 -53.90 39.92 32.59
N ILE A 5 -52.58 39.94 32.60
CA ILE A 5 -51.74 40.33 31.50
C ILE A 5 -51.33 39.04 30.74
N ALA A 6 -51.81 38.91 29.51
CA ALA A 6 -51.40 37.81 28.64
C ALA A 6 -50.08 38.18 27.94
N PHE A 7 -49.01 37.41 28.17
CA PHE A 7 -47.78 37.45 27.39
C PHE A 7 -47.94 36.55 26.18
N ALA A 8 -48.00 37.12 24.98
CA ALA A 8 -47.89 36.40 23.71
C ALA A 8 -46.40 36.22 23.42
N GLY A 9 -45.86 35.04 23.67
CA GLY A 9 -44.53 34.66 23.24
C GLY A 9 -44.55 34.27 21.76
N LEU A 10 -43.93 35.07 20.88
CA LEU A 10 -43.60 34.69 19.52
C LEU A 10 -42.45 33.68 19.56
N ALA A 11 -42.76 32.43 19.35
CA ALA A 11 -41.76 31.41 19.04
C ALA A 11 -41.32 31.57 17.57
N PHE A 12 -40.13 32.16 17.36
CA PHE A 12 -39.41 32.05 16.09
C PHE A 12 -38.87 30.63 15.99
N ALA A 13 -39.60 29.75 15.32
CA ALA A 13 -39.08 28.49 14.87
C ALA A 13 -38.13 28.77 13.68
N LEU A 14 -36.84 28.75 13.95
CA LEU A 14 -35.83 28.62 12.91
C LEU A 14 -36.06 27.24 12.26
N LEU A 15 -36.79 27.21 11.15
CA LEU A 15 -36.76 26.12 10.18
C LEU A 15 -35.34 26.09 9.59
N GLN A 16 -34.42 25.38 10.22
CA GLN A 16 -33.29 24.82 9.52
C GLN A 16 -33.89 23.77 8.58
N GLY A 17 -34.15 24.14 7.33
CA GLY A 17 -34.51 23.23 6.29
C GLY A 17 -33.33 22.28 6.09
N THR A 18 -33.42 21.05 6.63
CA THR A 18 -32.60 19.94 6.17
C THR A 18 -32.93 19.79 4.69
N MET A 19 -31.98 20.13 3.82
CA MET A 19 -32.09 19.84 2.39
C MET A 19 -32.26 18.31 2.28
N ALA A 20 -33.38 17.89 1.70
CA ALA A 20 -33.63 16.46 1.50
C ALA A 20 -32.57 15.92 0.52
N GLN A 21 -32.07 14.72 0.79
CA GLN A 21 -31.16 13.99 -0.09
C GLN A 21 -31.63 14.08 -1.55
N THR A 22 -30.76 14.58 -2.42
CA THR A 22 -31.05 14.75 -3.84
C THR A 22 -30.30 13.72 -4.66
N ILE A 23 -31.02 12.94 -5.47
CA ILE A 23 -30.45 11.95 -6.39
C ILE A 23 -30.82 12.37 -7.82
N VAL A 24 -29.83 12.82 -8.60
CA VAL A 24 -29.97 13.08 -10.02
C VAL A 24 -29.54 11.82 -10.79
N LYS A 25 -30.46 11.29 -11.60
CA LYS A 25 -30.20 10.08 -12.39
C LYS A 25 -29.37 10.38 -13.63
N PRO A 26 -28.67 9.38 -14.21
CA PRO A 26 -28.00 9.53 -15.51
C PRO A 26 -28.90 10.10 -16.60
N SER A 27 -28.35 10.98 -17.42
CA SER A 27 -29.08 11.53 -18.61
C SER A 27 -28.95 10.60 -19.82
N VAL A 28 -28.03 9.66 -19.81
CA VAL A 28 -27.73 8.70 -20.87
C VAL A 28 -27.94 7.27 -20.38
N LYS A 29 -28.32 6.38 -21.30
CA LYS A 29 -28.42 4.94 -21.02
C LYS A 29 -27.09 4.27 -21.37
N THR A 30 -26.50 3.58 -20.40
CA THR A 30 -25.20 2.92 -20.52
C THR A 30 -25.25 1.50 -19.96
N LYS A 31 -24.22 0.69 -20.21
CA LYS A 31 -24.12 -0.68 -19.70
C LYS A 31 -23.75 -0.73 -18.22
N THR A 32 -22.97 0.24 -17.77
CA THR A 32 -22.54 0.43 -16.39
C THR A 32 -22.76 1.90 -16.01
N THR A 33 -22.75 2.21 -14.72
CA THR A 33 -22.96 3.57 -14.22
C THR A 33 -21.83 3.99 -13.27
N PHE A 34 -21.78 5.29 -13.01
CA PHE A 34 -20.86 5.94 -12.10
C PHE A 34 -21.62 6.84 -11.12
N ALA A 35 -21.06 7.18 -9.96
CA ALA A 35 -21.68 8.09 -9.00
C ALA A 35 -20.71 9.21 -8.58
N ILE A 36 -21.17 10.44 -8.67
CA ILE A 36 -20.55 11.60 -8.02
C ILE A 36 -21.28 11.80 -6.70
N VAL A 37 -20.59 11.63 -5.58
CA VAL A 37 -21.11 11.87 -4.23
C VAL A 37 -20.53 13.19 -3.74
N THR A 38 -21.38 14.18 -3.45
CA THR A 38 -20.94 15.52 -3.03
C THR A 38 -21.72 16.01 -1.82
N ASP A 39 -21.08 16.80 -0.96
CA ASP A 39 -21.80 17.54 0.07
C ASP A 39 -22.56 18.72 -0.52
N SER A 40 -23.67 19.15 0.14
CA SER A 40 -24.54 20.22 -0.32
C SER A 40 -23.80 21.54 -0.54
N LYS A 41 -22.87 21.88 0.32
CA LYS A 41 -22.11 23.13 0.23
C LYS A 41 -21.14 23.14 -0.93
N SER A 42 -20.39 22.06 -1.14
CA SER A 42 -19.51 21.92 -2.29
C SER A 42 -20.28 21.95 -3.60
N TYR A 43 -21.49 21.35 -3.64
CA TYR A 43 -22.34 21.43 -4.81
C TYR A 43 -22.87 22.85 -5.05
N GLU A 44 -23.30 23.59 -4.01
CA GLU A 44 -23.73 24.99 -4.13
C GLU A 44 -22.62 25.87 -4.71
N GLU A 45 -21.39 25.74 -4.18
CA GLU A 45 -20.24 26.59 -4.52
C GLU A 45 -19.60 26.27 -5.89
N ALA A 46 -19.74 25.02 -6.38
CA ALA A 46 -19.13 24.55 -7.62
C ALA A 46 -20.12 23.83 -8.54
N LYS A 47 -21.40 24.22 -8.48
CA LYS A 47 -22.50 23.55 -9.20
C LYS A 47 -22.23 23.42 -10.69
N ASN A 48 -21.83 24.50 -11.35
CA ASN A 48 -21.60 24.49 -12.79
C ASN A 48 -20.47 23.56 -13.20
N GLU A 49 -19.41 23.51 -12.41
CA GLU A 49 -18.25 22.69 -12.66
C GLU A 49 -18.52 21.21 -12.36
N ILE A 50 -19.28 20.90 -11.31
CA ILE A 50 -19.71 19.52 -10.99
C ILE A 50 -20.67 19.00 -12.08
N ASP A 51 -21.62 19.83 -12.53
CA ASP A 51 -22.54 19.47 -13.62
C ASP A 51 -21.78 19.28 -14.95
N ALA A 52 -20.78 20.11 -15.24
CA ALA A 52 -19.91 19.96 -16.42
C ALA A 52 -19.03 18.70 -16.33
N TYR A 53 -18.49 18.40 -15.17
CA TYR A 53 -17.73 17.16 -14.94
C TYR A 53 -18.64 15.94 -15.15
N ARG A 54 -19.84 15.93 -14.58
CA ARG A 54 -20.82 14.88 -14.80
C ARG A 54 -21.10 14.67 -16.29
N ALA A 55 -21.37 15.77 -17.02
CA ALA A 55 -21.62 15.72 -18.45
C ALA A 55 -20.42 15.17 -19.24
N SER A 56 -19.18 15.51 -18.85
CA SER A 56 -17.97 15.00 -19.50
C SER A 56 -17.81 13.50 -19.33
N VAL A 57 -18.14 12.95 -18.14
CA VAL A 57 -18.14 11.51 -17.88
C VAL A 57 -19.24 10.79 -18.69
N GLU A 58 -20.44 11.38 -18.77
CA GLU A 58 -21.52 10.82 -19.58
C GLU A 58 -21.20 10.83 -21.09
N ASN A 59 -20.46 11.83 -21.57
CA ASN A 59 -20.00 11.90 -22.98
C ASN A 59 -18.99 10.78 -23.32
N GLU A 60 -18.29 10.25 -22.33
CA GLU A 60 -17.43 9.08 -22.49
C GLU A 60 -18.18 7.74 -22.44
N GLY A 61 -19.52 7.78 -22.37
CA GLY A 61 -20.38 6.60 -22.38
C GLY A 61 -20.57 5.95 -21.00
N LEU A 62 -20.42 6.70 -19.91
CA LEU A 62 -20.60 6.23 -18.55
C LEU A 62 -21.72 7.04 -17.86
N GLY A 63 -22.93 6.49 -17.78
CA GLY A 63 -24.09 7.16 -17.18
C GLY A 63 -23.86 7.49 -15.72
N THR A 64 -24.02 8.77 -15.34
CA THR A 64 -23.52 9.26 -14.06
C THR A 64 -24.64 9.76 -13.14
N TYR A 65 -24.77 9.13 -11.96
CA TYR A 65 -25.58 9.64 -10.86
C TYR A 65 -24.88 10.81 -10.18
N LEU A 66 -25.68 11.78 -9.69
CA LEU A 66 -25.20 12.82 -8.78
C LEU A 66 -25.98 12.68 -7.46
N LEU A 67 -25.26 12.42 -6.37
CA LEU A 67 -25.78 12.18 -5.03
C LEU A 67 -25.37 13.36 -4.14
N ILE A 68 -26.35 14.15 -3.68
CA ILE A 68 -26.12 15.38 -2.93
C ILE A 68 -26.82 15.29 -1.58
N ASP A 69 -26.11 15.50 -0.50
CA ASP A 69 -26.68 15.57 0.86
C ASP A 69 -25.68 16.24 1.82
N ASP A 70 -26.13 16.59 3.01
CA ASP A 70 -25.29 16.96 4.17
C ASP A 70 -24.85 15.70 4.92
N TRP A 71 -24.03 14.88 4.29
CA TRP A 71 -23.62 13.58 4.80
C TRP A 71 -23.07 13.62 6.23
N LYS A 72 -23.91 13.29 7.22
CA LYS A 72 -23.52 13.33 8.63
C LYS A 72 -22.70 12.13 9.09
N THR A 73 -22.89 10.98 8.43
CA THR A 73 -22.17 9.74 8.70
C THR A 73 -21.84 9.00 7.40
N PRO A 74 -20.88 8.06 7.40
CA PRO A 74 -20.54 7.30 6.20
C PRO A 74 -21.62 6.34 5.70
N GLN A 75 -22.45 5.81 6.62
CA GLN A 75 -23.38 4.70 6.33
C GLN A 75 -24.39 4.98 5.21
N PRO A 76 -25.11 6.13 5.15
CA PRO A 76 -26.07 6.39 4.08
C PRO A 76 -25.45 6.39 2.68
N ILE A 77 -24.21 6.87 2.56
CA ILE A 77 -23.45 6.84 1.29
C ILE A 77 -23.22 5.38 0.87
N ARG A 78 -22.68 4.57 1.77
CA ARG A 78 -22.42 3.14 1.50
C ARG A 78 -23.70 2.41 1.06
N GLU A 79 -24.79 2.59 1.76
CA GLU A 79 -26.08 1.95 1.44
C GLU A 79 -26.60 2.33 0.04
N LEU A 80 -26.43 3.59 -0.35
CA LEU A 80 -26.77 4.04 -1.70
C LEU A 80 -25.89 3.41 -2.77
N LEU A 81 -24.58 3.35 -2.55
CA LEU A 81 -23.63 2.73 -3.49
C LEU A 81 -23.93 1.24 -3.68
N ILE A 82 -24.18 0.50 -2.58
CA ILE A 82 -24.60 -0.90 -2.64
C ILE A 82 -25.89 -1.05 -3.46
N LYS A 83 -26.88 -0.19 -3.22
CA LYS A 83 -28.14 -0.22 -3.95
C LYS A 83 -27.96 0.03 -5.45
N LEU A 84 -27.11 0.98 -5.83
CA LEU A 84 -26.83 1.29 -7.23
C LEU A 84 -26.03 0.20 -7.92
N HIS A 85 -25.09 -0.43 -7.19
CA HIS A 85 -24.32 -1.57 -7.69
C HIS A 85 -25.19 -2.79 -7.97
N ALA A 86 -26.19 -3.02 -7.13
CA ALA A 86 -27.15 -4.15 -7.28
C ALA A 86 -28.09 -4.03 -8.49
N ASP A 87 -28.06 -2.93 -9.26
CA ASP A 87 -28.86 -2.80 -10.48
C ASP A 87 -28.30 -3.67 -11.62
N LYS A 88 -28.95 -4.80 -11.86
CA LYS A 88 -28.53 -5.79 -12.89
C LYS A 88 -28.54 -5.25 -14.33
N LYS A 89 -29.24 -4.12 -14.60
CA LYS A 89 -29.33 -3.55 -15.96
C LYS A 89 -28.17 -2.64 -16.29
N ALA A 90 -27.71 -1.88 -15.28
CA ALA A 90 -26.61 -0.93 -15.41
C ALA A 90 -25.93 -0.78 -14.02
N PRO A 91 -25.19 -1.80 -13.56
CA PRO A 91 -24.56 -1.78 -12.26
C PRO A 91 -23.59 -0.60 -12.12
N LEU A 92 -23.48 -0.07 -10.90
CA LEU A 92 -22.48 0.92 -10.58
C LEU A 92 -21.08 0.27 -10.65
N GLU A 93 -20.19 0.86 -11.46
CA GLU A 93 -18.80 0.39 -11.58
C GLU A 93 -17.82 1.18 -10.72
N GLY A 94 -18.19 2.40 -10.29
CA GLY A 94 -17.32 3.27 -9.51
C GLY A 94 -18.00 4.51 -8.99
N CYS A 95 -17.30 5.23 -8.12
CA CYS A 95 -17.74 6.52 -7.58
C CYS A 95 -16.57 7.49 -7.34
N VAL A 96 -16.93 8.77 -7.13
CA VAL A 96 -15.99 9.79 -6.67
C VAL A 96 -16.63 10.60 -5.54
N PHE A 97 -15.84 10.86 -4.49
CA PHE A 97 -16.23 11.66 -3.33
C PHE A 97 -15.72 13.10 -3.51
N VAL A 98 -16.63 14.06 -3.68
CA VAL A 98 -16.30 15.46 -3.96
C VAL A 98 -16.62 16.34 -2.76
N GLY A 99 -15.63 17.09 -2.28
CA GLY A 99 -15.79 18.00 -1.15
C GLY A 99 -15.66 17.35 0.22
N ASP A 100 -16.54 17.74 1.15
CA ASP A 100 -16.50 17.38 2.56
C ASP A 100 -17.27 16.08 2.86
N ILE A 101 -16.80 14.99 2.32
CA ILE A 101 -17.39 13.67 2.54
C ILE A 101 -16.75 13.03 3.80
N PRO A 102 -17.56 12.40 4.69
CA PRO A 102 -17.05 11.72 5.87
C PRO A 102 -15.86 10.80 5.59
N VAL A 103 -14.89 10.79 6.51
CA VAL A 103 -13.68 9.98 6.41
C VAL A 103 -13.81 8.75 7.32
N PRO A 104 -13.94 7.54 6.76
CA PRO A 104 -13.90 6.32 7.53
C PRO A 104 -12.50 6.09 8.10
N MET A 105 -12.38 6.02 9.43
CA MET A 105 -11.16 5.74 10.19
C MET A 105 -11.20 4.29 10.65
N ILE A 106 -10.60 3.38 9.85
CA ILE A 106 -10.73 1.93 10.02
C ILE A 106 -9.79 1.42 11.10
N ARG A 107 -10.32 0.63 12.03
CA ARG A 107 -9.63 -0.04 13.13
C ARG A 107 -9.75 -1.57 12.98
N ASP A 108 -8.89 -2.29 13.71
CA ASP A 108 -8.91 -3.75 13.81
C ASP A 108 -8.85 -4.50 12.47
N ALA A 109 -8.24 -3.84 11.47
CA ALA A 109 -8.12 -4.28 10.08
C ALA A 109 -6.69 -4.16 9.53
N GLN A 110 -5.66 -4.12 10.40
CA GLN A 110 -4.28 -3.86 9.97
C GLN A 110 -3.68 -4.96 9.09
N HIS A 111 -4.27 -6.16 9.10
CA HIS A 111 -3.90 -7.25 8.19
C HIS A 111 -4.29 -6.95 6.72
N LEU A 112 -5.15 -5.96 6.48
CA LEU A 112 -5.51 -5.46 5.15
C LEU A 112 -4.57 -4.37 4.63
N CYS A 113 -3.61 -3.93 5.46
CA CYS A 113 -2.57 -2.98 5.08
C CYS A 113 -1.30 -3.69 4.63
N SER A 114 -0.54 -3.06 3.74
CA SER A 114 0.76 -3.59 3.34
C SER A 114 1.79 -3.51 4.49
N ALA A 115 1.84 -2.39 5.22
CA ALA A 115 2.86 -2.16 6.28
C ALA A 115 2.31 -1.61 7.61
N PHE A 116 1.15 -0.97 7.64
CA PHE A 116 0.66 -0.29 8.84
C PHE A 116 0.25 -1.27 9.94
N LYS A 117 1.02 -1.30 11.05
CA LYS A 117 0.82 -2.22 12.18
C LYS A 117 0.98 -1.48 13.51
N MET A 118 -0.03 -0.70 13.88
CA MET A 118 -0.03 0.11 15.11
C MET A 118 -0.71 -0.58 16.29
N ASN A 119 -0.26 -0.30 17.50
CA ASN A 119 -0.98 -0.73 18.70
C ASN A 119 -2.32 0.00 18.79
N GLN A 120 -3.42 -0.73 18.77
CA GLN A 120 -4.79 -0.18 18.79
C GLN A 120 -5.17 0.49 20.12
N THR A 121 -4.35 0.36 21.18
CA THR A 121 -4.51 1.11 22.45
C THR A 121 -3.99 2.55 22.38
N MET A 122 -3.27 2.91 21.31
CA MET A 122 -2.82 4.30 21.08
C MET A 122 -3.98 5.20 20.68
N ALA A 123 -3.72 6.52 20.67
CA ALA A 123 -4.69 7.52 20.22
C ALA A 123 -5.29 7.13 18.86
N TRP A 124 -6.62 7.13 18.77
CA TRP A 124 -7.35 6.52 17.64
C TRP A 124 -7.02 7.14 16.28
N HIS A 125 -6.86 8.48 16.22
CA HIS A 125 -6.45 9.14 14.98
C HIS A 125 -5.06 8.71 14.46
N ARG A 126 -4.20 8.16 15.35
CA ARG A 126 -2.86 7.64 14.99
C ARG A 126 -2.84 6.14 14.72
N SER A 127 -3.80 5.40 15.27
CA SER A 127 -3.85 3.93 15.18
C SER A 127 -4.96 3.41 14.27
N SER A 128 -5.68 4.31 13.59
CA SER A 128 -6.68 3.98 12.57
C SER A 128 -6.13 4.28 11.17
N VAL A 129 -6.68 3.63 10.16
CA VAL A 129 -6.37 3.88 8.76
C VAL A 129 -7.49 4.68 8.12
N PRO A 130 -7.24 5.91 7.63
CA PRO A 130 -8.22 6.63 6.80
C PRO A 130 -8.41 5.86 5.49
N SER A 131 -9.63 5.38 5.22
CA SER A 131 -9.81 4.48 4.08
C SER A 131 -11.21 4.51 3.44
N ASP A 132 -11.25 4.73 2.14
CA ASP A 132 -12.45 4.67 1.32
C ASP A 132 -12.89 3.22 1.01
N ARG A 133 -12.11 2.20 1.43
CA ARG A 133 -12.50 0.78 1.35
C ARG A 133 -13.83 0.51 2.07
N TYR A 134 -14.20 1.35 3.04
CA TYR A 134 -15.52 1.32 3.64
C TYR A 134 -16.64 1.53 2.62
N TYR A 135 -16.42 2.38 1.62
CA TYR A 135 -17.44 2.76 0.65
C TYR A 135 -17.49 1.86 -0.58
N ASP A 136 -16.39 1.22 -0.95
CA ASP A 136 -16.23 0.53 -2.22
C ASP A 136 -16.05 -0.98 -2.14
N ASP A 137 -15.81 -1.52 -0.92
CA ASP A 137 -15.74 -2.95 -0.64
C ASP A 137 -16.95 -3.36 0.20
N PHE A 138 -17.92 -4.02 -0.41
CA PHE A 138 -19.21 -4.33 0.20
C PHE A 138 -19.20 -5.61 1.02
N ASP A 139 -18.21 -6.47 0.86
CA ASP A 139 -18.01 -7.70 1.62
C ASP A 139 -17.46 -7.44 3.03
N LEU A 140 -16.75 -6.32 3.22
CA LEU A 140 -16.29 -5.91 4.54
C LEU A 140 -17.46 -5.45 5.41
N GLN A 141 -17.55 -5.94 6.63
CA GLN A 141 -18.56 -5.52 7.60
C GLN A 141 -17.93 -4.75 8.75
N PHE A 142 -18.60 -3.68 9.20
CA PHE A 142 -18.05 -2.78 10.19
C PHE A 142 -19.05 -2.45 11.30
N ASP A 143 -18.53 -2.29 12.51
CA ASP A 143 -19.24 -1.68 13.62
C ASP A 143 -18.88 -0.19 13.67
N TYR A 144 -19.87 0.69 13.68
CA TYR A 144 -19.65 2.11 13.92
C TYR A 144 -19.34 2.35 15.39
N LEU A 145 -18.21 2.95 15.70
CA LEU A 145 -17.77 3.18 17.08
C LEU A 145 -18.14 4.58 17.57
N LYS A 146 -17.70 5.61 16.87
CA LYS A 146 -17.98 7.01 17.21
C LYS A 146 -17.50 7.97 16.12
N GLN A 147 -17.99 9.20 16.17
CA GLN A 147 -17.41 10.37 15.50
C GLN A 147 -16.30 10.97 16.37
N ASP A 148 -15.26 11.55 15.75
CA ASP A 148 -14.21 12.28 16.47
C ASP A 148 -14.74 13.63 16.96
N SER A 149 -14.43 13.99 18.21
CA SER A 149 -14.91 15.24 18.83
C SER A 149 -14.17 16.49 18.39
N ILE A 150 -12.94 16.33 17.86
CA ILE A 150 -12.07 17.45 17.41
C ILE A 150 -12.13 17.59 15.89
N ARG A 151 -12.23 16.46 15.19
CA ARG A 151 -12.31 16.38 13.72
C ARG A 151 -13.62 15.73 13.33
N PRO A 152 -14.71 16.50 13.18
CA PRO A 152 -16.06 15.97 13.01
C PRO A 152 -16.28 15.19 11.71
N ASP A 153 -15.38 15.28 10.76
CA ASP A 153 -15.36 14.49 9.53
C ASP A 153 -14.78 13.08 9.72
N TYR A 154 -14.13 12.76 10.87
CA TYR A 154 -13.60 11.44 11.15
C TYR A 154 -14.62 10.56 11.85
N HIS A 155 -14.87 9.38 11.28
CA HIS A 155 -15.79 8.38 11.80
C HIS A 155 -15.04 7.06 12.03
N TYR A 156 -14.92 6.65 13.28
CA TYR A 156 -14.20 5.42 13.65
C TYR A 156 -15.09 4.20 13.49
N LEU A 157 -14.54 3.21 12.81
CA LEU A 157 -15.19 1.95 12.46
C LEU A 157 -14.25 0.79 12.79
N SER A 158 -14.79 -0.30 13.32
CA SER A 158 -14.04 -1.54 13.59
C SER A 158 -14.46 -2.62 12.62
N LEU A 159 -13.51 -3.31 12.02
CA LEU A 159 -13.78 -4.46 11.14
C LEU A 159 -14.35 -5.61 11.96
N ARG A 160 -15.50 -6.14 11.54
CA ARG A 160 -16.20 -7.23 12.19
C ARG A 160 -15.58 -8.58 11.84
N ALA A 161 -15.75 -9.54 12.76
CA ALA A 161 -15.26 -10.90 12.58
C ALA A 161 -16.13 -11.77 11.66
N ASP A 162 -17.40 -11.40 11.47
CA ASP A 162 -18.37 -12.13 10.66
C ASP A 162 -18.43 -11.69 9.19
N GLY A 163 -17.64 -10.66 8.81
CA GLY A 163 -17.42 -10.22 7.44
C GLY A 163 -16.13 -10.78 6.83
N SER A 164 -15.90 -10.45 5.55
CA SER A 164 -14.63 -10.74 4.89
C SER A 164 -13.44 -10.19 5.68
N GLN A 165 -12.34 -10.92 5.68
CA GLN A 165 -11.05 -10.48 6.22
C GLN A 165 -10.04 -10.22 5.10
N TYR A 166 -10.50 -10.09 3.87
CA TYR A 166 -9.72 -9.78 2.67
C TYR A 166 -10.39 -8.66 1.89
N LEU A 167 -9.58 -7.86 1.19
CA LEU A 167 -10.07 -6.79 0.31
C LEU A 167 -10.54 -7.39 -1.02
N SER A 168 -11.72 -6.98 -1.45
CA SER A 168 -12.31 -7.34 -2.73
C SER A 168 -13.27 -6.24 -3.18
N PRO A 169 -12.78 -5.01 -3.50
CA PRO A 169 -13.68 -3.92 -3.81
C PRO A 169 -14.60 -4.24 -4.99
N ASP A 170 -15.90 -4.04 -4.77
CA ASP A 170 -16.95 -4.27 -5.77
C ASP A 170 -16.95 -3.18 -6.84
N ILE A 171 -16.63 -1.95 -6.44
CA ILE A 171 -16.53 -0.77 -7.29
C ILE A 171 -15.20 -0.06 -7.06
N TYR A 172 -14.75 0.74 -8.02
CA TYR A 172 -13.63 1.65 -7.76
C TYR A 172 -14.10 2.96 -7.13
N SER A 173 -13.21 3.62 -6.38
CA SER A 173 -13.46 4.94 -5.82
C SER A 173 -12.32 5.93 -6.07
N GLY A 174 -12.66 7.22 -6.06
CA GLY A 174 -11.70 8.31 -6.05
C GLY A 174 -12.14 9.42 -5.10
N ARG A 175 -11.21 10.29 -4.67
CA ARG A 175 -11.52 11.38 -3.76
C ARG A 175 -11.00 12.72 -4.28
N ILE A 176 -11.90 13.69 -4.40
CA ILE A 176 -11.63 15.09 -4.76
C ILE A 176 -11.89 15.93 -3.51
N ARG A 177 -10.92 15.96 -2.60
CA ARG A 177 -10.99 16.76 -1.38
C ARG A 177 -10.01 17.91 -1.48
N PRO A 178 -10.49 19.16 -1.72
CA PRO A 178 -9.62 20.32 -1.85
C PRO A 178 -8.77 20.57 -0.61
N LEU A 179 -7.59 21.11 -0.82
CA LEU A 179 -6.68 21.57 0.24
C LEU A 179 -7.34 22.69 1.06
N ARG A 180 -7.03 22.74 2.35
CA ARG A 180 -7.61 23.68 3.33
C ARG A 180 -6.52 24.39 4.13
N ALA A 181 -5.28 24.40 3.65
CA ALA A 181 -4.21 25.12 4.30
C ALA A 181 -4.52 26.62 4.39
N GLU A 182 -3.88 27.30 5.35
CA GLU A 182 -4.09 28.72 5.57
C GLU A 182 -3.87 29.53 4.28
N GLY A 183 -4.81 30.40 3.97
CA GLY A 183 -4.80 31.24 2.76
C GLY A 183 -5.34 30.57 1.50
N MET A 184 -5.78 29.30 1.55
CA MET A 184 -6.39 28.62 0.40
C MET A 184 -7.91 28.72 0.40
N ASP A 185 -8.49 29.06 -0.76
CA ASP A 185 -9.95 28.95 -0.99
C ASP A 185 -10.25 27.56 -1.57
N LYS A 186 -10.74 26.66 -0.73
CA LYS A 186 -11.05 25.27 -1.12
C LYS A 186 -12.09 25.16 -2.25
N TYR A 187 -13.06 26.08 -2.32
CA TYR A 187 -14.07 26.05 -3.37
C TYR A 187 -13.52 26.58 -4.69
N GLN A 188 -12.63 27.57 -4.65
CA GLN A 188 -11.92 27.99 -5.85
C GLN A 188 -11.03 26.88 -6.38
N LEU A 189 -10.27 26.20 -5.50
CA LEU A 189 -9.47 25.03 -5.88
C LEU A 189 -10.33 23.92 -6.49
N LEU A 190 -11.51 23.66 -5.93
CA LEU A 190 -12.46 22.68 -6.48
C LEU A 190 -12.93 23.07 -7.89
N ARG A 191 -13.36 24.31 -8.09
CA ARG A 191 -13.81 24.82 -9.41
C ARG A 191 -12.70 24.71 -10.44
N ASP A 192 -11.51 25.17 -10.11
CA ASP A 192 -10.38 25.16 -11.05
C ASP A 192 -9.93 23.74 -11.40
N TYR A 193 -9.92 22.84 -10.41
CA TYR A 193 -9.64 21.43 -10.65
C TYR A 193 -10.68 20.77 -11.57
N LEU A 194 -11.97 20.97 -11.32
CA LEU A 194 -13.03 20.37 -12.17
C LEU A 194 -13.01 20.92 -13.59
N LYS A 195 -12.72 22.22 -13.78
CA LYS A 195 -12.51 22.80 -15.13
C LYS A 195 -11.34 22.14 -15.84
N LYS A 196 -10.23 21.90 -15.12
CA LYS A 196 -9.06 21.20 -15.64
C LYS A 196 -9.42 19.77 -16.08
N VAL A 197 -10.12 19.01 -15.24
CA VAL A 197 -10.58 17.65 -15.57
C VAL A 197 -11.43 17.65 -16.83
N VAL A 198 -12.42 18.55 -16.94
CA VAL A 198 -13.28 18.66 -18.13
C VAL A 198 -12.46 18.97 -19.38
N ALA A 199 -11.48 19.87 -19.28
CA ALA A 199 -10.61 20.22 -20.41
C ALA A 199 -9.74 19.05 -20.88
N GLU A 200 -9.16 18.29 -19.93
CA GLU A 200 -8.35 17.10 -20.24
C GLU A 200 -9.20 15.97 -20.86
N LYS A 201 -10.44 15.77 -20.39
CA LYS A 201 -11.37 14.77 -20.95
C LYS A 201 -11.84 15.09 -22.38
N GLN A 202 -11.76 16.33 -22.81
CA GLN A 202 -12.11 16.74 -24.20
C GLN A 202 -10.97 16.45 -25.18
N GLN A 203 -9.77 16.07 -24.70
CA GLN A 203 -8.62 15.78 -25.53
C GLN A 203 -8.47 14.28 -25.74
N SER A 204 -8.00 13.90 -26.93
CA SER A 204 -7.50 12.54 -27.16
C SER A 204 -6.06 12.48 -26.68
N ASN A 205 -5.83 11.76 -25.60
CA ASN A 205 -4.52 11.60 -25.01
C ASN A 205 -4.11 10.12 -24.98
N VAL A 206 -3.16 9.78 -25.80
CA VAL A 206 -2.55 8.43 -25.86
C VAL A 206 -1.47 8.33 -24.80
N LEU A 207 -1.34 7.19 -24.14
CA LEU A 207 -0.22 6.94 -23.21
C LEU A 207 1.04 6.62 -24.04
N ASP A 208 1.86 7.64 -24.30
CA ASP A 208 3.10 7.53 -25.06
C ASP A 208 4.31 8.20 -24.41
N GLN A 209 4.13 8.86 -23.25
CA GLN A 209 5.15 9.54 -22.47
C GLN A 209 5.10 9.07 -21.01
N LEU A 210 6.01 8.20 -20.62
CA LEU A 210 6.11 7.65 -19.28
C LEU A 210 7.45 7.97 -18.65
N SER A 211 7.43 8.39 -17.40
CA SER A 211 8.65 8.57 -16.60
C SER A 211 8.52 7.84 -15.27
N MET A 212 9.64 7.28 -14.82
CA MET A 212 9.74 6.54 -13.59
C MET A 212 10.97 7.03 -12.81
N GLY A 213 10.79 7.36 -11.55
CA GLY A 213 11.84 7.90 -10.71
C GLY A 213 11.96 7.18 -9.39
N ARG A 214 13.19 6.85 -8.97
CA ARG A 214 13.45 6.26 -7.66
C ARG A 214 14.28 7.16 -6.76
N GLY A 215 13.94 7.18 -5.47
CA GLY A 215 14.74 7.76 -4.40
C GLY A 215 15.58 6.70 -3.69
N HIS A 216 16.44 7.15 -2.78
CA HIS A 216 17.21 6.28 -1.91
C HIS A 216 16.29 5.46 -0.98
N GLY A 217 16.66 4.23 -0.69
CA GLY A 217 15.92 3.35 0.23
C GLY A 217 14.89 2.42 -0.43
N TYR A 218 14.36 2.77 -1.59
CA TYR A 218 13.54 1.87 -2.40
C TYR A 218 14.41 1.21 -3.46
N ASN A 219 14.69 -0.09 -3.37
CA ASN A 219 15.51 -0.83 -4.33
C ASN A 219 16.78 -0.10 -4.80
N SER A 220 17.04 1.08 -4.23
CA SER A 220 18.05 2.05 -4.67
C SER A 220 19.47 1.51 -4.62
N GLU A 221 19.71 0.54 -3.78
CA GLU A 221 21.00 -0.09 -3.62
C GLU A 221 21.08 -1.46 -4.30
N ASP A 222 20.02 -1.86 -5.00
CA ASP A 222 19.93 -3.12 -5.73
C ASP A 222 19.68 -2.84 -7.22
N LEU A 223 20.74 -2.91 -8.00
CA LEU A 223 20.69 -2.67 -9.44
C LEU A 223 19.85 -3.72 -10.18
N LEU A 224 19.78 -4.95 -9.65
CA LEU A 224 19.00 -6.01 -10.28
C LEU A 224 17.50 -5.81 -10.11
N ALA A 225 17.08 -5.32 -8.92
CA ALA A 225 15.69 -4.92 -8.70
C ALA A 225 15.29 -3.78 -9.65
N TRP A 226 16.10 -2.72 -9.73
CA TRP A 226 15.83 -1.59 -10.62
C TRP A 226 15.83 -1.96 -12.10
N SER A 227 16.76 -2.82 -12.54
CA SER A 227 16.79 -3.32 -13.91
C SER A 227 15.58 -4.23 -14.19
N GLY A 228 15.15 -5.03 -13.22
CA GLY A 228 13.98 -5.89 -13.34
C GLY A 228 12.70 -5.08 -13.59
N GLU A 229 12.49 -3.98 -12.86
CA GLU A 229 11.35 -3.09 -13.07
C GLU A 229 11.35 -2.45 -14.48
N GLN A 230 12.51 -2.06 -14.99
CA GLN A 230 12.61 -1.52 -16.36
C GLN A 230 12.20 -2.56 -17.40
N ILE A 231 12.56 -3.84 -17.18
CA ILE A 231 12.15 -4.95 -18.06
C ILE A 231 10.64 -5.19 -17.93
N ALA A 232 10.09 -5.13 -16.71
CA ALA A 232 8.65 -5.24 -16.45
C ALA A 232 7.86 -4.15 -17.19
N ILE A 233 8.28 -2.91 -17.10
CA ILE A 233 7.67 -1.79 -17.85
C ILE A 233 7.74 -2.05 -19.37
N ARG A 234 8.84 -2.64 -19.88
CA ARG A 234 8.93 -3.00 -21.29
C ARG A 234 7.96 -4.12 -21.70
N GLU A 235 7.73 -5.11 -20.83
CA GLU A 235 6.73 -6.16 -21.09
C GLU A 235 5.30 -5.58 -21.11
N GLN A 236 4.99 -4.69 -20.18
CA GLN A 236 3.66 -4.09 -20.06
C GLN A 236 3.38 -3.08 -21.17
N PHE A 237 4.39 -2.31 -21.59
CA PHE A 237 4.27 -1.22 -22.54
C PHE A 237 5.24 -1.33 -23.73
N PRO A 238 5.25 -2.44 -24.48
CA PRO A 238 6.20 -2.61 -25.60
C PRO A 238 6.09 -1.52 -26.66
N GLN A 239 4.90 -0.89 -26.82
CA GLN A 239 4.67 0.21 -27.74
C GLN A 239 5.42 1.50 -27.34
N LEU A 240 5.68 1.73 -26.04
CA LEU A 240 6.42 2.90 -25.59
C LEU A 240 7.89 2.91 -26.02
N PHE A 241 8.44 1.75 -26.37
CA PHE A 241 9.84 1.60 -26.80
C PHE A 241 10.01 1.74 -28.33
N LYS A 242 9.03 2.33 -29.02
CA LYS A 242 9.09 2.66 -30.44
C LYS A 242 9.53 4.11 -30.65
N PRO A 243 10.14 4.45 -31.82
CA PRO A 243 10.44 5.84 -32.15
C PRO A 243 9.21 6.75 -32.08
N GLY A 244 9.38 7.94 -31.52
CA GLY A 244 8.32 8.93 -31.30
C GLY A 244 7.69 8.89 -29.92
N ASN A 245 7.86 7.79 -29.16
CA ASN A 245 7.43 7.66 -27.78
C ASN A 245 8.60 7.84 -26.81
N THR A 246 8.32 8.05 -25.52
CA THR A 246 9.38 8.29 -24.54
C THR A 246 9.13 7.48 -23.26
N VAL A 247 10.15 6.74 -22.83
CA VAL A 247 10.23 6.17 -21.49
C VAL A 247 11.51 6.65 -20.85
N LYS A 248 11.41 7.26 -19.67
CA LYS A 248 12.57 7.74 -18.93
C LYS A 248 12.63 7.09 -17.55
N PHE A 249 13.83 6.69 -17.16
CA PHE A 249 14.12 6.13 -15.85
C PHE A 249 15.09 7.04 -15.12
N TYR A 250 14.66 7.64 -14.02
CA TYR A 250 15.42 8.56 -13.21
C TYR A 250 15.90 7.90 -11.93
N ASP A 251 17.16 8.15 -11.61
CA ASP A 251 17.81 7.71 -10.40
C ASP A 251 18.26 8.90 -9.56
N PHE A 252 18.06 8.83 -8.25
CA PHE A 252 18.41 9.92 -7.33
C PHE A 252 19.91 10.27 -7.35
N THR A 253 20.78 9.40 -7.88
CA THR A 253 22.23 9.64 -8.00
C THR A 253 22.64 10.36 -9.27
N PHE A 254 21.72 10.61 -10.23
CA PHE A 254 22.09 11.23 -11.52
C PHE A 254 22.57 12.67 -11.37
N GLN A 255 22.04 13.42 -10.42
CA GLN A 255 22.47 14.78 -10.13
C GLN A 255 22.15 15.18 -8.69
N PHE A 256 22.83 16.21 -8.19
CA PHE A 256 22.49 16.86 -6.92
C PHE A 256 22.18 18.36 -7.17
N PRO A 257 21.05 18.90 -6.64
CA PRO A 257 19.96 18.20 -5.97
C PRO A 257 19.12 17.37 -6.96
N ALA A 258 18.87 16.10 -6.60
CA ALA A 258 18.09 15.19 -7.42
C ALA A 258 16.64 15.67 -7.62
N LYS A 259 16.06 16.36 -6.61
CA LYS A 259 14.70 16.92 -6.68
C LYS A 259 14.47 17.83 -7.89
N ASN A 260 15.47 18.56 -8.33
CA ASN A 260 15.34 19.45 -9.49
C ASN A 260 15.02 18.69 -10.77
N MET A 261 15.60 17.51 -10.94
CA MET A 261 15.33 16.62 -12.06
C MET A 261 13.87 16.12 -12.04
N TYR A 262 13.38 15.67 -10.90
CA TYR A 262 12.01 15.18 -10.73
C TYR A 262 10.99 16.30 -10.89
N LEU A 263 11.23 17.48 -10.30
CA LEU A 263 10.33 18.62 -10.40
C LEU A 263 10.26 19.19 -11.83
N ASN A 264 11.37 19.17 -12.57
CA ASN A 264 11.36 19.54 -13.98
C ASN A 264 10.58 18.51 -14.81
N GLU A 265 10.79 17.21 -14.56
CA GLU A 265 10.14 16.17 -15.34
C GLU A 265 8.62 16.15 -15.13
N VAL A 266 8.16 16.28 -13.88
CA VAL A 266 6.70 16.26 -13.60
C VAL A 266 5.98 17.48 -14.21
N GLN A 267 6.69 18.55 -14.53
CA GLN A 267 6.16 19.74 -15.20
C GLN A 267 6.24 19.67 -16.74
N ARG A 268 6.79 18.59 -17.30
CA ARG A 268 6.86 18.40 -18.75
C ARG A 268 5.44 18.29 -19.33
N GLU A 269 5.12 19.14 -20.30
CA GLU A 269 3.74 19.35 -20.79
C GLU A 269 3.11 18.14 -21.48
N ASP A 270 3.94 17.29 -22.09
CA ASP A 270 3.51 16.08 -22.81
C ASP A 270 3.59 14.80 -21.95
N LEU A 271 3.97 14.91 -20.67
CA LEU A 271 4.08 13.75 -19.79
C LEU A 271 2.69 13.18 -19.45
N ASP A 272 2.48 11.90 -19.74
CA ASP A 272 1.24 11.20 -19.45
C ASP A 272 1.24 10.62 -18.05
N MET A 273 2.32 9.92 -17.68
CA MET A 273 2.39 9.22 -16.41
C MET A 273 3.77 9.36 -15.76
N MET A 274 3.76 9.61 -14.46
CA MET A 274 4.95 9.60 -13.61
C MET A 274 4.77 8.59 -12.47
N LEU A 275 5.73 7.69 -12.33
CA LEU A 275 5.83 6.76 -11.20
C LEU A 275 6.96 7.21 -10.28
N PHE A 276 6.65 7.33 -9.00
CA PHE A 276 7.62 7.68 -7.96
C PHE A 276 7.80 6.52 -6.98
N HIS A 277 9.05 6.13 -6.76
CA HIS A 277 9.47 5.16 -5.76
C HIS A 277 10.42 5.81 -4.76
N HIS A 278 9.92 6.17 -3.59
CA HIS A 278 10.73 6.82 -2.54
C HIS A 278 10.06 6.68 -1.17
N HIS A 279 10.76 7.06 -0.12
CA HIS A 279 10.12 7.24 1.17
C HIS A 279 9.24 8.49 1.16
N GLY A 280 8.16 8.49 1.94
CA GLY A 280 7.24 9.61 1.99
C GLY A 280 6.83 10.02 3.39
N GLY A 281 6.45 11.28 3.53
CA GLY A 281 5.80 11.88 4.68
C GLY A 281 4.49 12.52 4.27
N THR A 282 3.79 13.11 5.22
CA THR A 282 2.55 13.86 4.95
C THR A 282 2.79 15.13 4.13
N ASP A 283 3.99 15.69 4.23
CA ASP A 283 4.42 17.00 3.74
C ASP A 283 5.70 16.95 2.86
N ALA A 284 6.22 15.75 2.58
CA ALA A 284 7.44 15.60 1.80
C ALA A 284 7.50 14.30 1.00
N GLN A 285 8.18 14.36 -0.15
CA GLN A 285 8.71 13.21 -0.87
C GLN A 285 10.18 13.06 -0.46
N TYR A 286 10.48 12.04 0.34
CA TYR A 286 11.84 11.78 0.81
C TYR A 286 12.62 11.02 -0.26
N ILE A 287 13.17 11.77 -1.21
CA ILE A 287 14.05 11.25 -2.26
C ILE A 287 15.39 10.82 -1.65
N ASN A 288 15.81 11.51 -0.56
CA ASN A 288 17.14 11.34 0.07
C ASN A 288 18.28 11.39 -0.97
N GLY A 289 18.13 12.29 -1.94
CA GLY A 289 19.09 12.46 -3.03
C GLY A 289 20.32 13.18 -2.55
N TYR A 290 21.34 12.44 -2.14
CA TYR A 290 22.63 12.97 -1.72
C TYR A 290 23.59 13.15 -2.90
N ASP A 291 24.58 14.04 -2.73
CA ASP A 291 25.66 14.20 -3.70
C ASP A 291 26.65 13.03 -3.59
N GLU A 292 26.94 12.38 -4.70
CA GLU A 292 27.90 11.28 -4.73
C GLU A 292 29.35 11.82 -4.59
N PRO A 293 30.11 11.39 -3.56
CA PRO A 293 31.47 11.86 -3.37
C PRO A 293 32.39 11.34 -4.46
N LYS A 294 33.16 12.26 -5.09
CA LYS A 294 34.03 11.99 -6.26
C LYS A 294 35.50 11.83 -5.89
N ASN A 295 35.85 12.16 -4.68
CA ASN A 295 37.24 12.12 -4.19
C ASN A 295 37.29 11.85 -2.68
N VAL A 296 38.50 11.64 -2.15
CA VAL A 296 38.73 11.29 -0.72
C VAL A 296 38.19 12.37 0.22
N GLN A 297 38.37 13.67 -0.12
CA GLN A 297 37.92 14.76 0.74
C GLN A 297 36.38 14.81 0.84
N GLU A 298 35.70 14.63 -0.27
CA GLU A 298 34.23 14.57 -0.30
C GLU A 298 33.69 13.33 0.45
N ASN A 299 34.38 12.16 0.36
CA ASN A 299 34.05 11.00 1.18
C ASN A 299 34.19 11.28 2.68
N ILE A 300 35.25 11.94 3.10
CA ILE A 300 35.45 12.38 4.48
C ILE A 300 34.29 13.28 4.93
N GLU A 301 33.93 14.26 4.10
CA GLU A 301 32.83 15.20 4.42
C GLU A 301 31.48 14.48 4.49
N SER A 302 31.22 13.50 3.64
CA SER A 302 30.02 12.66 3.71
C SER A 302 29.96 11.86 5.02
N ILE A 303 31.09 11.30 5.48
CA ILE A 303 31.19 10.63 6.80
C ILE A 303 30.89 11.61 7.92
N LYS A 304 31.46 12.81 7.87
CA LYS A 304 31.21 13.85 8.86
C LYS A 304 29.75 14.30 8.88
N LEU A 305 29.13 14.49 7.73
CA LEU A 305 27.70 14.81 7.59
C LEU A 305 26.84 13.73 8.28
N PHE A 306 27.13 12.46 8.02
CA PHE A 306 26.47 11.35 8.71
C PHE A 306 26.64 11.44 10.23
N LEU A 307 27.86 11.62 10.74
CA LEU A 307 28.13 11.74 12.16
C LEU A 307 27.38 12.94 12.78
N ARG A 308 27.42 14.12 12.13
CA ARG A 308 26.69 15.31 12.54
C ARG A 308 25.17 15.08 12.62
N SER A 309 24.62 14.24 11.76
CA SER A 309 23.20 13.88 11.80
C SER A 309 22.81 12.96 12.98
N LYS A 310 23.72 12.14 13.50
CA LYS A 310 23.43 11.11 14.52
C LYS A 310 23.83 11.52 15.93
N VAL A 311 25.00 12.14 16.10
CA VAL A 311 25.55 12.49 17.41
C VAL A 311 24.61 13.34 18.28
N PRO A 312 23.90 14.39 17.77
CA PRO A 312 23.00 15.19 18.60
C PRO A 312 21.84 14.41 19.19
N GLY A 313 21.29 13.45 18.44
CA GLY A 313 20.23 12.55 18.92
C GLY A 313 20.67 11.66 20.09
N ARG A 314 21.91 11.18 20.04
CA ARG A 314 22.52 10.39 21.14
C ARG A 314 22.85 11.28 22.33
N ALA A 315 23.39 12.47 22.08
CA ALA A 315 23.76 13.45 23.10
C ALA A 315 22.57 13.82 24.01
N LYS A 316 21.35 13.87 23.49
CA LYS A 316 20.14 14.09 24.31
C LYS A 316 19.90 13.01 25.36
N LYS A 317 20.50 11.82 25.20
CA LYS A 317 20.29 10.66 26.09
C LYS A 317 21.46 10.46 27.06
N VAL A 318 22.69 10.71 26.63
CA VAL A 318 23.89 10.38 27.40
C VAL A 318 24.81 11.55 27.68
N GLY A 319 24.51 12.75 27.15
CA GLY A 319 25.39 13.91 27.20
C GLY A 319 26.32 14.02 25.99
N LYS A 320 26.85 15.23 25.77
CA LYS A 320 27.62 15.59 24.57
C LYS A 320 28.93 14.82 24.46
N GLU A 321 29.74 14.86 25.50
CA GLU A 321 31.07 14.25 25.54
C GLU A 321 31.00 12.73 25.36
N GLN A 322 30.07 12.09 26.07
CA GLN A 322 29.89 10.64 25.96
C GLN A 322 29.40 10.24 24.57
N ALA A 323 28.47 11.00 23.95
CA ALA A 323 27.98 10.71 22.61
C ALA A 323 29.11 10.81 21.56
N ILE A 324 29.96 11.85 21.66
CA ILE A 324 31.13 12.01 20.80
C ILE A 324 32.07 10.81 20.92
N ALA A 325 32.45 10.42 22.14
CA ALA A 325 33.35 9.29 22.37
C ALA A 325 32.78 7.94 21.89
N GLU A 326 31.47 7.69 22.12
CA GLU A 326 30.79 6.49 21.64
C GLU A 326 30.82 6.36 20.12
N TYR A 327 30.48 7.45 19.38
CA TYR A 327 30.48 7.44 17.91
C TYR A 327 31.88 7.38 17.31
N ALA A 328 32.84 8.13 17.90
CA ALA A 328 34.24 8.08 17.47
C ALA A 328 34.81 6.65 17.58
N LYS A 329 34.55 5.98 18.71
CA LYS A 329 34.93 4.57 18.92
C LYS A 329 34.21 3.61 17.99
N GLN A 330 32.90 3.76 17.83
CA GLN A 330 32.06 2.89 17.00
C GLN A 330 32.50 2.88 15.54
N TYR A 331 32.82 4.03 14.99
CA TYR A 331 33.18 4.19 13.58
C TYR A 331 34.69 4.32 13.33
N ASN A 332 35.49 4.24 14.38
CA ASN A 332 36.94 4.37 14.32
C ASN A 332 37.38 5.68 13.62
N VAL A 333 36.80 6.79 14.04
CA VAL A 333 37.07 8.14 13.48
C VAL A 333 37.55 9.09 14.59
N PRO A 334 38.21 10.21 14.24
CA PRO A 334 38.57 11.22 15.22
C PRO A 334 37.37 11.82 15.95
N GLU A 335 37.48 12.06 17.26
CA GLU A 335 36.43 12.72 18.06
C GLU A 335 36.09 14.13 17.50
N SER A 336 37.06 14.82 16.89
CA SER A 336 36.85 16.12 16.27
C SER A 336 35.79 16.08 15.16
N TRP A 337 35.67 14.98 14.43
CA TRP A 337 34.62 14.81 13.40
C TRP A 337 33.22 14.73 14.01
N CYS A 338 33.11 14.04 15.13
CA CYS A 338 31.85 13.95 15.87
C CYS A 338 31.49 15.26 16.58
N ALA A 339 32.50 16.00 17.05
CA ALA A 339 32.31 17.27 17.73
C ALA A 339 31.78 18.38 16.81
N GLU A 340 32.05 18.31 15.50
CA GLU A 340 31.48 19.21 14.48
C GLU A 340 29.93 19.23 14.49
N ALA A 341 29.30 18.19 15.05
CA ALA A 341 27.84 18.13 15.20
C ALA A 341 27.25 19.25 16.07
N PHE A 342 28.04 19.97 16.83
CA PHE A 342 27.66 21.06 17.72
C PHE A 342 28.17 22.43 17.24
N ASP A 343 28.75 22.47 16.06
CA ASP A 343 29.17 23.72 15.40
C ASP A 343 27.92 24.37 14.71
N PRO A 344 27.52 25.61 15.09
CA PRO A 344 26.36 26.26 14.51
C PRO A 344 26.44 26.48 13.00
N GLU A 345 27.60 26.78 12.46
CA GLU A 345 27.77 27.00 11.03
C GLU A 345 27.63 25.69 10.25
N LYS A 346 28.16 24.58 10.80
CA LYS A 346 27.98 23.25 10.22
C LYS A 346 26.52 22.82 10.28
N GLN A 347 25.84 23.05 11.40
CA GLN A 347 24.41 22.72 11.55
C GLN A 347 23.56 23.48 10.52
N LYS A 348 23.85 24.76 10.28
CA LYS A 348 23.16 25.57 9.27
C LYS A 348 23.41 25.02 7.85
N ALA A 349 24.68 24.74 7.52
CA ALA A 349 25.03 24.14 6.22
C ALA A 349 24.36 22.78 6.00
N ASP A 350 24.39 21.91 7.02
CA ASP A 350 23.76 20.60 6.97
C ASP A 350 22.24 20.72 6.81
N SER A 351 21.58 21.68 7.45
CA SER A 351 20.14 21.92 7.30
C SER A 351 19.78 22.29 5.86
N ILE A 352 20.57 23.16 5.23
CA ILE A 352 20.39 23.55 3.82
C ILE A 352 20.62 22.34 2.90
N TYR A 353 21.68 21.57 3.15
CA TYR A 353 21.97 20.36 2.39
C TYR A 353 20.82 19.35 2.47
N HIS A 354 20.32 19.06 3.68
CA HIS A 354 19.20 18.15 3.88
C HIS A 354 17.91 18.62 3.21
N TYR A 355 17.64 19.94 3.23
CA TYR A 355 16.49 20.49 2.50
C TYR A 355 16.59 20.23 0.99
N HIS A 356 17.79 20.24 0.43
CA HIS A 356 18.00 19.95 -0.99
C HIS A 356 17.90 18.46 -1.35
N MET A 357 17.93 17.55 -0.37
CA MET A 357 17.81 16.12 -0.61
C MET A 357 16.40 15.69 -0.99
N ASP A 358 15.37 16.45 -0.59
CA ASP A 358 13.96 16.05 -0.64
C ASP A 358 13.07 17.11 -1.28
N ILE A 359 11.87 16.70 -1.73
CA ILE A 359 10.82 17.60 -2.24
C ILE A 359 9.88 17.91 -1.09
N HIS A 360 9.65 19.19 -0.82
CA HIS A 360 8.79 19.65 0.28
C HIS A 360 7.49 20.27 -0.21
N MET A 361 6.47 20.31 0.65
CA MET A 361 5.13 20.80 0.33
C MET A 361 5.15 22.24 -0.19
N GLU A 362 5.98 23.13 0.41
CA GLU A 362 6.10 24.53 0.00
C GLU A 362 6.57 24.68 -1.46
N GLU A 363 7.42 23.75 -1.92
CA GLU A 363 7.87 23.72 -3.31
C GLU A 363 6.74 23.27 -4.23
N MET A 364 5.96 22.29 -3.78
CA MET A 364 4.82 21.78 -4.55
C MET A 364 3.78 22.85 -4.81
N HIS A 365 3.47 23.72 -3.86
CA HIS A 365 2.49 24.79 -4.04
C HIS A 365 2.85 25.79 -5.15
N GLN A 366 4.09 25.80 -5.61
CA GLN A 366 4.59 26.71 -6.66
C GLN A 366 4.70 26.04 -8.04
N LEU A 367 4.47 24.72 -8.11
CA LEU A 367 4.66 23.94 -9.33
C LEU A 367 3.41 23.90 -10.21
N ARG A 368 3.62 23.50 -11.47
CA ARG A 368 2.56 23.21 -12.45
C ARG A 368 2.71 21.76 -12.95
N PRO A 369 2.31 20.76 -12.15
CA PRO A 369 2.44 19.37 -12.54
C PRO A 369 1.60 19.07 -13.79
N ASN A 370 2.22 18.45 -14.79
CA ASN A 370 1.59 18.16 -16.08
C ASN A 370 1.42 16.66 -16.35
N ALA A 371 2.12 15.78 -15.61
CA ALA A 371 1.85 14.35 -15.69
C ALA A 371 0.38 14.10 -15.34
N ARG A 372 -0.40 13.60 -16.29
CA ARG A 372 -1.87 13.43 -16.14
C ARG A 372 -2.23 12.50 -15.01
N PHE A 373 -1.41 11.46 -14.83
CA PHE A 373 -1.50 10.53 -13.72
C PHE A 373 -0.15 10.40 -13.01
N VAL A 374 -0.17 10.51 -11.67
CA VAL A 374 1.04 10.30 -10.85
C VAL A 374 0.78 9.17 -9.85
N LEU A 375 1.66 8.17 -9.85
CA LEU A 375 1.65 7.08 -8.89
C LEU A 375 2.76 7.31 -7.86
N PHE A 376 2.38 7.35 -6.57
CA PHE A 376 3.31 7.44 -5.43
C PHE A 376 3.41 6.08 -4.74
N ASP A 377 4.43 5.31 -5.06
CA ASP A 377 4.84 4.18 -4.24
C ASP A 377 5.65 4.70 -3.05
N ALA A 378 4.93 5.34 -2.13
CA ALA A 378 5.48 6.06 -0.99
C ALA A 378 4.49 6.10 0.19
N CYS A 379 5.05 6.15 1.42
CA CYS A 379 4.26 6.32 2.63
C CYS A 379 3.61 7.71 2.69
N PHE A 380 2.40 7.83 3.25
CA PHE A 380 1.71 9.05 3.68
C PHE A 380 1.41 10.12 2.62
N ASN A 381 1.96 10.05 1.40
CA ASN A 381 1.77 11.11 0.41
C ASN A 381 0.29 11.32 0.02
N GLY A 382 -0.57 10.31 0.20
CA GLY A 382 -2.02 10.36 0.00
C GLY A 382 -2.83 10.61 1.27
N SER A 383 -2.31 11.31 2.27
CA SER A 383 -2.99 11.57 3.56
C SER A 383 -4.16 12.56 3.41
N PHE A 384 -5.12 12.27 2.55
CA PHE A 384 -6.27 13.12 2.18
C PHE A 384 -7.16 13.54 3.35
N HIS A 385 -7.05 12.88 4.49
CA HIS A 385 -7.76 13.22 5.71
C HIS A 385 -7.21 14.47 6.41
N LEU A 386 -6.00 14.92 6.04
CA LEU A 386 -5.38 16.13 6.56
C LEU A 386 -5.85 17.39 5.80
N GLU A 387 -5.54 18.56 6.36
CA GLU A 387 -5.89 19.86 5.75
C GLU A 387 -5.04 20.16 4.50
N ASP A 388 -3.78 19.74 4.52
CA ASP A 388 -2.86 19.79 3.40
C ASP A 388 -2.18 18.43 3.24
N TYR A 389 -1.96 17.99 2.00
CA TYR A 389 -1.36 16.70 1.70
C TYR A 389 -0.76 16.66 0.29
N LEU A 390 0.34 15.96 0.14
CA LEU A 390 1.18 16.03 -1.04
C LEU A 390 0.45 15.67 -2.35
N ALA A 391 -0.26 14.56 -2.38
CA ALA A 391 -0.99 14.10 -3.57
C ALA A 391 -2.06 15.11 -4.02
N GLY A 392 -2.68 15.82 -3.06
CA GLY A 392 -3.61 16.92 -3.33
C GLY A 392 -2.93 18.09 -4.04
N SER A 393 -1.72 18.48 -3.61
CA SER A 393 -0.99 19.57 -4.27
C SER A 393 -0.76 19.30 -5.75
N TYR A 394 -0.51 18.04 -6.15
CA TYR A 394 -0.36 17.69 -7.57
C TYR A 394 -1.61 17.93 -8.39
N ILE A 395 -2.80 17.62 -7.85
CA ILE A 395 -4.05 17.74 -8.61
C ILE A 395 -4.69 19.13 -8.51
N PHE A 396 -4.53 19.84 -7.38
CA PHE A 396 -5.17 21.15 -7.20
C PHE A 396 -4.33 22.32 -7.72
N ASN A 397 -3.03 22.11 -7.94
CA ASN A 397 -2.20 23.10 -8.60
C ASN A 397 -2.57 23.26 -10.09
N PRO A 398 -2.26 24.41 -10.70
CA PRO A 398 -2.34 24.57 -12.14
C PRO A 398 -1.50 23.50 -12.87
N GLY A 399 -1.89 23.15 -14.08
CA GLY A 399 -1.21 22.11 -14.90
C GLY A 399 -2.22 21.10 -15.42
N LYS A 400 -1.75 19.88 -15.74
CA LYS A 400 -2.58 18.83 -16.38
C LYS A 400 -2.81 17.60 -15.50
N THR A 401 -2.19 17.53 -14.31
CA THR A 401 -2.39 16.40 -13.40
C THR A 401 -3.82 16.39 -12.87
N ILE A 402 -4.56 15.32 -13.15
CA ILE A 402 -5.96 15.16 -12.75
C ILE A 402 -6.20 13.95 -11.84
N ALA A 403 -5.21 13.12 -11.67
CA ALA A 403 -5.30 12.02 -10.72
C ALA A 403 -3.94 11.62 -10.17
N THR A 404 -3.94 11.18 -8.91
CA THR A 404 -2.79 10.56 -8.26
C THR A 404 -3.23 9.31 -7.51
N PHE A 405 -2.32 8.32 -7.36
CA PHE A 405 -2.56 7.13 -6.56
C PHE A 405 -1.52 7.07 -5.44
N ALA A 406 -1.95 7.10 -4.19
CA ALA A 406 -1.08 7.30 -3.05
C ALA A 406 -1.63 6.70 -1.75
N CYS A 407 -0.78 6.56 -0.72
CA CYS A 407 -1.13 5.96 0.56
C CYS A 407 -1.45 6.99 1.63
N SER A 408 -2.51 6.74 2.42
CA SER A 408 -2.93 7.58 3.54
C SER A 408 -2.10 7.37 4.82
N VAL A 409 -1.41 6.23 4.94
CA VAL A 409 -0.49 5.86 6.02
C VAL A 409 0.77 5.21 5.43
N ASN A 410 1.64 4.64 6.28
CA ASN A 410 2.83 3.95 5.77
C ASN A 410 2.49 2.69 4.97
N SER A 411 3.29 2.40 3.96
CA SER A 411 3.13 1.30 3.01
C SER A 411 4.45 0.56 2.74
N ILE A 412 4.35 -0.63 2.17
CA ILE A 412 5.49 -1.34 1.58
C ILE A 412 5.61 -0.92 0.12
N GLN A 413 6.80 -0.51 -0.27
CA GLN A 413 7.13 0.07 -1.58
C GLN A 413 7.59 -0.99 -2.59
N ASP A 414 7.12 -2.15 -2.65
CA ASP A 414 7.69 -3.18 -3.53
C ASP A 414 6.69 -3.74 -4.55
N LYS A 415 5.48 -3.16 -4.67
CA LYS A 415 4.37 -3.97 -5.20
C LYS A 415 3.71 -3.46 -6.47
N TRP A 416 3.76 -2.18 -6.79
CA TRP A 416 2.74 -1.61 -7.68
C TRP A 416 3.05 -1.46 -9.15
N PRO A 417 4.26 -1.16 -9.59
CA PRO A 417 4.50 -1.01 -11.02
C PRO A 417 4.26 -2.29 -11.82
N ASP A 418 4.21 -3.42 -11.12
CA ASP A 418 4.14 -4.73 -11.74
C ASP A 418 2.72 -5.33 -11.76
N GLU A 419 1.67 -4.55 -11.48
CA GLU A 419 0.29 -5.04 -11.44
C GLU A 419 -0.60 -4.34 -12.46
N PHE A 420 -0.84 -4.95 -13.63
CA PHE A 420 -1.84 -4.53 -14.63
C PHE A 420 -1.68 -3.12 -15.21
N LEU A 421 -0.55 -2.47 -14.98
CA LEU A 421 -0.33 -1.08 -15.37
C LEU A 421 -0.43 -0.90 -16.89
N GLY A 422 0.03 -1.88 -17.67
CA GLY A 422 -0.02 -1.91 -19.12
C GLY A 422 -1.43 -1.89 -19.71
N LEU A 423 -2.45 -2.28 -18.93
CA LEU A 423 -3.84 -2.22 -19.39
C LEU A 423 -4.38 -0.79 -19.53
N MET A 424 -3.71 0.20 -18.94
CA MET A 424 -4.03 1.62 -19.17
C MET A 424 -3.83 2.02 -20.64
N ALA A 425 -2.82 1.43 -21.31
CA ALA A 425 -2.60 1.64 -22.74
C ALA A 425 -3.71 1.01 -23.63
N ALA A 426 -4.49 0.08 -23.08
CA ALA A 426 -5.67 -0.50 -23.71
C ALA A 426 -6.98 0.20 -23.29
N GLY A 427 -6.90 1.36 -22.66
CA GLY A 427 -8.04 2.17 -22.26
C GLY A 427 -8.71 1.77 -20.94
N MET A 428 -8.04 1.02 -20.09
CA MET A 428 -8.51 0.77 -18.73
C MET A 428 -8.55 2.09 -17.94
N ARG A 429 -9.64 2.36 -17.22
CA ARG A 429 -9.74 3.50 -16.32
C ARG A 429 -8.79 3.32 -15.14
N ILE A 430 -8.17 4.41 -14.69
CA ILE A 430 -7.27 4.34 -13.52
C ILE A 430 -8.01 3.91 -12.24
N GLY A 431 -9.32 4.14 -12.15
CA GLY A 431 -10.15 3.60 -11.08
C GLY A 431 -10.16 2.07 -11.05
N GLN A 432 -10.21 1.41 -12.21
CA GLN A 432 -10.12 -0.05 -12.28
C GLN A 432 -8.73 -0.55 -11.86
N TYR A 433 -7.65 0.16 -12.24
CA TYR A 433 -6.32 -0.12 -11.73
C TYR A 433 -6.27 -0.05 -10.20
N ALA A 434 -6.79 1.04 -9.62
CA ALA A 434 -6.83 1.24 -8.17
C ALA A 434 -7.65 0.16 -7.45
N ARG A 435 -8.74 -0.34 -8.06
CA ARG A 435 -9.54 -1.46 -7.55
C ARG A 435 -8.76 -2.77 -7.54
N LEU A 436 -8.03 -3.07 -8.61
CA LEU A 436 -7.29 -4.32 -8.78
C LEU A 436 -6.02 -4.40 -7.92
N THR A 437 -5.46 -3.25 -7.51
CA THR A 437 -4.18 -3.15 -6.79
C THR A 437 -4.36 -2.59 -5.36
N CYS A 438 -5.55 -2.76 -4.78
CA CYS A 438 -5.92 -2.12 -3.53
C CYS A 438 -5.27 -2.72 -2.28
N PHE A 439 -4.92 -1.81 -1.36
CA PHE A 439 -4.69 -2.05 0.06
C PHE A 439 -5.61 -1.12 0.86
N LEU A 440 -5.71 -1.35 2.17
CA LEU A 440 -6.56 -0.50 3.01
C LEU A 440 -6.13 0.96 2.99
N GLU A 441 -4.82 1.22 2.86
CA GLU A 441 -4.20 2.53 2.92
C GLU A 441 -4.09 3.26 1.58
N ASN A 442 -4.25 2.60 0.43
CA ASN A 442 -4.04 3.27 -0.85
C ASN A 442 -5.33 3.81 -1.48
N HIS A 443 -5.23 4.97 -2.11
CA HIS A 443 -6.38 5.70 -2.62
C HIS A 443 -6.06 6.42 -3.93
N LEU A 444 -7.07 6.51 -4.78
CA LEU A 444 -7.04 7.41 -5.91
C LEU A 444 -7.52 8.79 -5.46
N ILE A 445 -6.67 9.80 -5.64
CA ILE A 445 -6.97 11.19 -5.38
C ILE A 445 -7.18 11.89 -6.71
N GLY A 446 -8.39 12.39 -6.94
CA GLY A 446 -8.78 13.00 -8.22
C GLY A 446 -9.83 12.19 -8.97
N ASP A 447 -9.86 12.33 -10.30
CA ASP A 447 -10.85 11.72 -11.19
C ASP A 447 -10.56 10.22 -11.45
N PRO A 448 -11.35 9.27 -10.92
CA PRO A 448 -11.15 7.85 -11.15
C PRO A 448 -11.56 7.38 -12.54
N THR A 449 -12.26 8.21 -13.29
CA THR A 449 -12.71 7.87 -14.64
C THR A 449 -11.69 8.22 -15.72
N LEU A 450 -10.55 8.83 -15.35
CA LEU A 450 -9.45 9.07 -16.27
C LEU A 450 -9.07 7.77 -16.99
N ARG A 451 -8.95 7.86 -18.31
CA ARG A 451 -8.41 6.81 -19.18
C ARG A 451 -7.63 7.44 -20.32
N PHE A 452 -6.62 6.75 -20.78
CA PHE A 452 -5.92 7.13 -22.00
C PHE A 452 -6.65 6.59 -23.22
N THR A 453 -6.51 7.27 -24.35
CA THR A 453 -6.98 6.78 -25.64
C THR A 453 -6.20 5.50 -25.97
N PRO A 454 -6.87 4.36 -26.26
CA PRO A 454 -6.19 3.10 -26.51
C PRO A 454 -5.19 3.20 -27.66
N ASN A 455 -3.95 2.74 -27.43
CA ASN A 455 -2.92 2.57 -28.45
C ASN A 455 -2.50 1.09 -28.63
N VAL A 456 -3.14 0.21 -27.86
CA VAL A 456 -3.12 -1.24 -28.02
C VAL A 456 -4.55 -1.77 -27.98
N ASP A 457 -4.83 -2.81 -28.77
CA ASP A 457 -6.18 -3.38 -28.89
C ASP A 457 -6.31 -4.62 -27.98
N ALA A 458 -7.20 -4.57 -27.01
CA ALA A 458 -7.59 -5.71 -26.20
C ALA A 458 -8.67 -6.59 -26.87
N GLY A 459 -9.29 -6.13 -27.98
CA GLY A 459 -10.39 -6.80 -28.66
C GLY A 459 -11.78 -6.58 -28.01
N PHE A 460 -11.85 -5.85 -26.90
CA PHE A 460 -13.08 -5.52 -26.18
C PHE A 460 -12.83 -4.37 -25.17
N ASP A 461 -13.92 -3.79 -24.65
CA ASP A 461 -13.83 -2.80 -23.57
C ASP A 461 -13.53 -3.47 -22.23
N ILE A 462 -12.32 -3.24 -21.72
CA ILE A 462 -11.82 -3.82 -20.47
C ILE A 462 -12.67 -3.39 -19.27
N ASN A 463 -13.11 -2.12 -19.25
CA ASN A 463 -13.89 -1.57 -18.15
C ASN A 463 -15.23 -2.28 -18.01
N HIS A 464 -15.92 -2.50 -19.12
CA HIS A 464 -17.15 -3.29 -19.15
C HIS A 464 -16.91 -4.76 -18.80
N ALA A 465 -15.80 -5.36 -19.26
CA ALA A 465 -15.50 -6.76 -18.99
C ALA A 465 -15.26 -7.01 -17.51
N LEU A 466 -14.56 -6.12 -16.81
CA LEU A 466 -14.30 -6.22 -15.38
C LEU A 466 -15.57 -6.19 -14.52
N VAL A 467 -16.66 -5.64 -15.03
CA VAL A 467 -17.95 -5.56 -14.30
C VAL A 467 -18.95 -6.60 -14.81
N LEU A 468 -19.10 -6.71 -16.14
CA LEU A 468 -20.17 -7.51 -16.74
C LEU A 468 -19.76 -8.96 -17.06
N LYS A 469 -18.46 -9.27 -16.99
CA LYS A 469 -17.86 -10.59 -17.24
C LYS A 469 -17.21 -11.17 -16.00
N GLU A 470 -17.44 -10.60 -14.84
CA GLU A 470 -17.04 -11.21 -13.59
C GLU A 470 -17.62 -12.65 -13.47
N GLY A 471 -16.77 -13.61 -13.11
CA GLY A 471 -17.16 -15.02 -13.06
C GLY A 471 -17.39 -15.75 -14.40
N ASP A 472 -17.28 -15.06 -15.56
CA ASP A 472 -17.39 -15.69 -16.88
C ASP A 472 -16.11 -16.48 -17.24
N VAL A 473 -16.02 -17.71 -16.73
CA VAL A 473 -14.85 -18.59 -16.93
C VAL A 473 -14.51 -18.77 -18.41
N ALA A 474 -15.51 -18.92 -19.31
CA ALA A 474 -15.27 -19.15 -20.74
C ALA A 474 -14.63 -17.90 -21.38
N PHE A 475 -15.10 -16.71 -21.03
CA PHE A 475 -14.54 -15.45 -21.49
C PHE A 475 -13.08 -15.29 -21.04
N TRP A 476 -12.81 -15.47 -19.74
CA TRP A 476 -11.47 -15.25 -19.20
C TRP A 476 -10.46 -16.32 -19.64
N LYS A 477 -10.87 -17.58 -19.83
CA LYS A 477 -10.02 -18.60 -20.43
C LYS A 477 -9.50 -18.21 -21.82
N LYS A 478 -10.33 -17.55 -22.63
CA LYS A 478 -9.90 -17.05 -23.94
C LYS A 478 -8.79 -16.00 -23.80
N GLN A 479 -8.84 -15.16 -22.72
CA GLN A 479 -7.88 -14.08 -22.51
C GLN A 479 -6.48 -14.57 -22.07
N LEU A 480 -6.33 -15.82 -21.66
CA LEU A 480 -5.01 -16.42 -21.41
C LEU A 480 -4.11 -16.43 -22.68
N ASN A 481 -4.71 -16.31 -23.85
CA ASN A 481 -3.98 -16.23 -25.13
C ASN A 481 -3.88 -14.79 -25.67
N SER A 482 -4.16 -13.78 -24.87
CA SER A 482 -4.02 -12.37 -25.26
C SER A 482 -2.56 -12.05 -25.61
N PRO A 483 -2.30 -11.17 -26.60
CA PRO A 483 -0.95 -10.65 -26.82
C PRO A 483 -0.48 -9.69 -25.72
N LEU A 484 -1.38 -9.20 -24.87
CA LEU A 484 -1.08 -8.31 -23.75
C LEU A 484 -0.78 -9.15 -22.50
N VAL A 485 0.43 -9.07 -21.99
CA VAL A 485 0.87 -9.87 -20.82
C VAL A 485 0.02 -9.59 -19.59
N ASP A 486 -0.33 -8.32 -19.34
CA ASP A 486 -1.21 -7.95 -18.22
C ASP A 486 -2.64 -8.47 -18.39
N MET A 487 -3.11 -8.67 -19.61
CA MET A 487 -4.40 -9.31 -19.86
C MET A 487 -4.35 -10.81 -19.55
N GLN A 488 -3.24 -11.50 -19.84
CA GLN A 488 -3.05 -12.89 -19.41
C GLN A 488 -3.02 -13.00 -17.89
N ALA A 489 -2.28 -12.10 -17.22
CA ALA A 489 -2.22 -12.02 -15.74
C ALA A 489 -3.60 -11.73 -15.14
N LEU A 490 -4.34 -10.75 -15.70
CA LEU A 490 -5.72 -10.46 -15.28
C LEU A 490 -6.65 -11.66 -15.47
N ALA A 491 -6.51 -12.40 -16.57
CA ALA A 491 -7.30 -13.61 -16.81
C ALA A 491 -7.05 -14.69 -15.74
N LEU A 492 -5.81 -14.87 -15.30
CA LEU A 492 -5.47 -15.78 -14.19
C LEU A 492 -6.18 -15.32 -12.89
N ARG A 493 -6.15 -14.03 -12.58
CA ARG A 493 -6.85 -13.46 -11.41
C ARG A 493 -8.35 -13.69 -11.48
N GLN A 494 -8.98 -13.38 -12.59
CA GLN A 494 -10.43 -13.54 -12.77
C GLN A 494 -10.85 -15.02 -12.71
N LEU A 495 -10.05 -15.93 -13.23
CA LEU A 495 -10.30 -17.37 -13.11
C LEU A 495 -10.11 -17.88 -11.68
N SER A 496 -9.15 -17.33 -10.94
CA SER A 496 -8.96 -17.60 -9.52
C SER A 496 -10.15 -17.11 -8.69
N ASN A 497 -10.63 -15.90 -8.96
CA ASN A 497 -11.80 -15.31 -8.28
C ASN A 497 -13.09 -16.07 -8.59
N ALA A 498 -13.20 -16.65 -9.80
CA ALA A 498 -14.33 -17.48 -10.21
C ALA A 498 -14.26 -18.94 -9.69
N ASP A 499 -13.30 -19.25 -8.82
CA ASP A 499 -13.06 -20.62 -8.30
C ASP A 499 -12.99 -21.69 -9.43
N TYR A 500 -12.27 -21.33 -10.53
CA TYR A 500 -12.12 -22.27 -11.65
C TYR A 500 -11.53 -23.60 -11.17
N LYS A 501 -12.21 -24.73 -11.47
CA LYS A 501 -11.90 -26.04 -10.90
C LYS A 501 -10.46 -26.53 -11.07
N ASP A 502 -9.80 -26.14 -12.18
CA ASP A 502 -8.44 -26.56 -12.49
C ASP A 502 -7.42 -25.42 -12.23
N ILE A 503 -7.78 -24.43 -11.39
CA ILE A 503 -6.99 -23.20 -11.22
C ILE A 503 -5.56 -23.49 -10.72
N VAL A 504 -5.37 -24.41 -9.78
CA VAL A 504 -4.04 -24.76 -9.25
C VAL A 504 -3.12 -25.29 -10.33
N SER A 505 -3.62 -26.21 -11.18
CA SER A 505 -2.84 -26.73 -12.32
C SER A 505 -2.54 -25.65 -13.33
N LEU A 506 -3.51 -24.78 -13.64
CA LEU A 506 -3.34 -23.65 -14.56
C LEU A 506 -2.28 -22.67 -14.06
N LEU A 507 -2.30 -22.31 -12.76
CA LEU A 507 -1.31 -21.40 -12.18
C LEU A 507 0.11 -22.00 -12.22
N LYS A 508 0.25 -23.29 -11.89
CA LYS A 508 1.54 -24.00 -12.01
C LYS A 508 2.04 -24.01 -13.45
N GLU A 509 1.17 -24.37 -14.38
CA GLU A 509 1.50 -24.38 -15.81
C GLU A 509 1.91 -22.98 -16.30
N SER A 510 1.15 -21.95 -15.94
CA SER A 510 1.45 -20.56 -16.29
C SER A 510 2.79 -20.09 -15.73
N TYR A 511 3.12 -20.47 -14.50
CA TYR A 511 4.39 -20.14 -13.90
C TYR A 511 5.56 -20.81 -14.64
N PHE A 512 5.51 -22.12 -14.86
CA PHE A 512 6.64 -22.86 -15.44
C PHE A 512 6.84 -22.64 -16.94
N ASN A 513 5.78 -22.32 -17.68
CA ASN A 513 5.84 -22.25 -19.15
C ASN A 513 5.85 -20.81 -19.70
N SER A 514 5.49 -19.81 -18.92
CA SER A 514 5.48 -18.43 -19.41
C SER A 514 6.88 -17.81 -19.40
N ASN A 515 7.24 -17.13 -20.50
CA ASN A 515 8.42 -16.28 -20.55
C ASN A 515 8.20 -14.89 -19.94
N SER A 516 6.94 -14.49 -19.71
CA SER A 516 6.59 -13.17 -19.16
C SER A 516 6.82 -13.12 -17.66
N PHE A 517 7.50 -12.06 -17.21
CA PHE A 517 7.64 -11.74 -15.77
C PHE A 517 6.29 -11.51 -15.12
N MET A 518 5.39 -10.76 -15.79
CA MET A 518 4.06 -10.40 -15.24
C MET A 518 3.18 -11.63 -15.05
N VAL A 519 3.15 -12.53 -16.01
CA VAL A 519 2.34 -13.75 -15.93
C VAL A 519 2.86 -14.69 -14.83
N ARG A 520 4.20 -14.88 -14.74
CA ARG A 520 4.78 -15.71 -13.68
C ARG A 520 4.58 -15.12 -12.29
N LEU A 521 4.73 -13.79 -12.16
CA LEU A 521 4.53 -13.09 -10.90
C LEU A 521 3.08 -13.24 -10.40
N GLU A 522 2.11 -13.04 -11.27
CA GLU A 522 0.69 -13.20 -10.91
C GLU A 522 0.36 -14.65 -10.57
N ALA A 523 0.84 -15.61 -11.34
CA ALA A 523 0.66 -17.04 -11.09
C ALA A 523 1.24 -17.45 -9.72
N LEU A 524 2.46 -17.00 -9.38
CA LEU A 524 3.09 -17.22 -8.08
C LEU A 524 2.24 -16.64 -6.95
N ARG A 525 1.82 -15.38 -7.08
CA ARG A 525 1.06 -14.66 -6.04
C ARG A 525 -0.27 -15.36 -5.76
N LEU A 526 -1.06 -15.64 -6.80
CA LEU A 526 -2.35 -16.30 -6.67
C LEU A 526 -2.21 -17.69 -6.04
N LEU A 527 -1.19 -18.44 -6.44
CA LEU A 527 -0.94 -19.77 -5.90
C LEU A 527 -0.57 -19.72 -4.41
N VAL A 528 0.38 -18.87 -4.03
CA VAL A 528 0.83 -18.76 -2.64
C VAL A 528 -0.26 -18.21 -1.73
N LEU A 529 -0.96 -17.16 -2.16
CA LEU A 529 -1.96 -16.50 -1.34
C LEU A 529 -3.19 -17.37 -1.08
N ASN A 530 -3.57 -18.22 -2.04
CA ASN A 530 -4.81 -18.99 -1.98
C ASN A 530 -4.61 -20.51 -1.77
N TYR A 531 -3.43 -21.02 -2.12
CA TYR A 531 -3.12 -22.47 -2.11
C TYR A 531 -1.71 -22.74 -1.55
N PRO A 532 -1.41 -22.33 -0.29
CA PRO A 532 -0.06 -22.36 0.25
C PRO A 532 0.58 -23.77 0.25
N ASN A 533 -0.20 -24.84 0.46
CA ASN A 533 0.32 -26.21 0.44
C ASN A 533 0.75 -26.64 -0.97
N GLU A 534 -0.04 -26.27 -1.98
CA GLU A 534 0.22 -26.58 -3.38
C GLU A 534 1.30 -25.69 -3.98
N SER A 535 1.68 -24.62 -3.31
CA SER A 535 2.65 -23.63 -3.80
C SER A 535 4.11 -24.04 -3.63
N VAL A 536 4.44 -25.03 -2.80
CA VAL A 536 5.84 -25.38 -2.41
C VAL A 536 6.73 -25.62 -3.63
N SER A 537 6.28 -26.38 -4.64
CA SER A 537 7.07 -26.64 -5.84
C SER A 537 7.35 -25.39 -6.68
N VAL A 538 6.38 -24.46 -6.75
CA VAL A 538 6.55 -23.16 -7.44
C VAL A 538 7.45 -22.25 -6.64
N LEU A 539 7.28 -22.18 -5.30
CA LEU A 539 8.16 -21.40 -4.42
C LEU A 539 9.62 -21.85 -4.51
N THR A 540 9.85 -23.18 -4.55
CA THR A 540 11.18 -23.75 -4.76
C THR A 540 11.83 -23.23 -6.03
N ALA A 541 11.10 -23.22 -7.15
CA ALA A 541 11.60 -22.69 -8.42
C ALA A 541 11.74 -21.17 -8.39
N ALA A 542 10.79 -20.47 -7.76
CA ALA A 542 10.71 -19.01 -7.70
C ALA A 542 11.86 -18.36 -6.91
N LEU A 543 12.42 -19.07 -5.92
CA LEU A 543 13.64 -18.63 -5.22
C LEU A 543 14.85 -18.45 -6.15
N ASN A 544 14.81 -19.07 -7.34
CA ASN A 544 15.85 -18.97 -8.35
C ASN A 544 15.32 -18.49 -9.73
N ASP A 545 14.13 -17.83 -9.75
CA ASP A 545 13.57 -17.25 -10.98
C ASP A 545 14.53 -16.23 -11.62
N SER A 546 14.38 -15.98 -12.92
CA SER A 546 15.16 -14.97 -13.64
C SER A 546 14.80 -13.53 -13.26
N TYR A 547 13.59 -13.30 -12.76
CA TYR A 547 13.11 -11.97 -12.35
C TYR A 547 13.34 -11.73 -10.84
N GLU A 548 14.06 -10.65 -10.50
CA GLU A 548 14.44 -10.36 -9.10
C GLU A 548 13.21 -10.22 -8.19
N LEU A 549 12.15 -9.54 -8.62
CA LEU A 549 10.94 -9.36 -7.79
C LEU A 549 10.27 -10.70 -7.47
N ILE A 550 10.25 -11.66 -8.41
CA ILE A 550 9.73 -12.99 -8.14
C ILE A 550 10.59 -13.69 -7.08
N ARG A 551 11.94 -13.62 -7.19
CA ARG A 551 12.83 -14.19 -6.14
C ARG A 551 12.62 -13.53 -4.79
N ARG A 552 12.45 -12.22 -4.75
CA ARG A 552 12.21 -11.45 -3.53
C ARG A 552 10.89 -11.82 -2.87
N TYR A 553 9.81 -11.93 -3.64
CA TYR A 553 8.54 -12.45 -3.14
C TYR A 553 8.63 -13.91 -2.69
N ALA A 554 9.34 -14.74 -3.44
CA ALA A 554 9.55 -16.14 -3.06
C ALA A 554 10.29 -16.25 -1.72
N GLY A 555 11.29 -15.39 -1.47
CA GLY A 555 11.99 -15.32 -0.18
C GLY A 555 11.04 -14.98 0.99
N GLU A 556 10.18 -13.95 0.80
CA GLU A 556 9.17 -13.56 1.80
C GLU A 556 8.08 -14.63 1.98
N TYR A 557 7.64 -15.23 0.89
CA TYR A 557 6.59 -16.26 0.95
C TYR A 557 7.10 -17.59 1.51
N ALA A 558 8.36 -17.96 1.23
CA ALA A 558 8.99 -19.14 1.82
C ALA A 558 9.09 -19.04 3.34
N GLU A 559 9.46 -17.87 3.85
CA GLU A 559 9.42 -17.55 5.29
C GLU A 559 8.03 -17.81 5.88
N LYS A 560 7.00 -17.23 5.28
CA LYS A 560 5.62 -17.34 5.79
C LYS A 560 5.03 -18.72 5.61
N ASN A 561 5.46 -19.47 4.58
CA ASN A 561 5.04 -20.84 4.33
C ASN A 561 5.69 -21.83 5.33
N GLY A 562 6.96 -21.67 5.63
CA GLY A 562 7.69 -22.44 6.63
C GLY A 562 7.82 -23.93 6.34
N SER A 563 7.52 -24.42 5.12
CA SER A 563 7.74 -25.83 4.77
C SER A 563 9.21 -26.17 4.74
N PRO A 564 9.66 -27.24 5.45
CA PRO A 564 11.07 -27.68 5.42
C PRO A 564 11.57 -28.03 4.03
N GLU A 565 10.69 -28.38 3.10
CA GLU A 565 11.05 -28.68 1.69
C GLU A 565 11.66 -27.47 0.97
N LEU A 566 11.44 -26.26 1.46
CA LEU A 566 11.97 -25.02 0.88
C LEU A 566 13.42 -24.75 1.27
N ILE A 567 13.94 -25.37 2.35
CA ILE A 567 15.26 -25.07 2.90
C ILE A 567 16.38 -25.18 1.85
N PRO A 568 16.47 -26.25 1.03
CA PRO A 568 17.54 -26.36 0.05
C PRO A 568 17.57 -25.20 -0.95
N ALA A 569 16.43 -24.86 -1.54
CA ALA A 569 16.35 -23.77 -2.51
C ALA A 569 16.53 -22.39 -1.87
N TRP A 570 16.08 -22.22 -0.62
CA TRP A 570 16.23 -21.00 0.15
C TRP A 570 17.71 -20.72 0.48
N VAL A 571 18.45 -21.76 0.90
CA VAL A 571 19.90 -21.70 1.14
C VAL A 571 20.65 -21.43 -0.18
N GLU A 572 20.33 -22.18 -1.25
CA GLU A 572 20.93 -22.00 -2.56
C GLU A 572 20.77 -20.56 -3.09
N SER A 573 19.54 -20.00 -2.98
CA SER A 573 19.26 -18.64 -3.40
C SER A 573 20.13 -17.61 -2.66
N TYR A 574 20.33 -17.78 -1.36
CA TYR A 574 21.22 -16.93 -0.56
C TYR A 574 22.69 -17.04 -1.01
N LEU A 575 23.18 -18.26 -1.21
CA LEU A 575 24.58 -18.52 -1.54
C LEU A 575 24.95 -18.01 -2.93
N GLN A 576 24.08 -18.21 -3.92
CA GLN A 576 24.33 -17.82 -5.31
C GLN A 576 24.11 -16.34 -5.60
N ARG A 577 23.31 -15.64 -4.74
CA ARG A 577 22.85 -14.29 -5.01
C ARG A 577 23.29 -13.27 -3.97
N SER A 578 24.53 -13.42 -3.52
CA SER A 578 25.12 -12.55 -2.49
C SER A 578 25.15 -11.07 -2.85
N GLN A 579 25.03 -10.71 -4.12
CA GLN A 579 25.00 -9.33 -4.60
C GLN A 579 23.58 -8.71 -4.63
N GLU A 580 22.53 -9.53 -4.52
CA GLU A 580 21.15 -9.06 -4.52
C GLU A 580 20.75 -8.61 -3.10
N LYS A 581 20.98 -7.33 -2.80
CA LYS A 581 20.82 -6.78 -1.44
C LYS A 581 19.39 -6.91 -0.92
N ARG A 582 18.37 -6.69 -1.77
CA ARG A 582 16.95 -6.76 -1.37
C ARG A 582 16.52 -8.21 -1.10
N LEU A 583 16.89 -9.14 -1.98
CA LEU A 583 16.64 -10.56 -1.78
C LEU A 583 17.32 -11.07 -0.50
N ARG A 584 18.62 -10.76 -0.30
CA ARG A 584 19.33 -11.13 0.92
C ARG A 584 18.67 -10.59 2.18
N PHE A 585 18.21 -9.35 2.16
CA PHE A 585 17.48 -8.75 3.27
C PHE A 585 16.22 -9.56 3.61
N LYS A 586 15.45 -9.99 2.63
CA LYS A 586 14.26 -10.83 2.82
C LYS A 586 14.64 -12.22 3.36
N ILE A 587 15.63 -12.88 2.76
CA ILE A 587 16.08 -14.20 3.21
C ILE A 587 16.63 -14.15 4.64
N LEU A 588 17.46 -13.17 4.99
CA LEU A 588 17.99 -13.03 6.34
C LEU A 588 16.90 -12.67 7.37
N GLY A 589 15.89 -11.89 6.97
CA GLY A 589 14.72 -11.60 7.79
C GLY A 589 13.88 -12.83 8.10
N GLY A 590 13.85 -13.80 7.17
CA GLY A 590 13.08 -15.04 7.28
C GLY A 590 13.83 -16.24 7.88
N ILE A 591 15.05 -16.04 8.37
CA ILE A 591 15.91 -17.14 8.89
C ILE A 591 15.27 -17.91 10.05
N ASP A 592 14.39 -17.26 10.80
CA ASP A 592 13.68 -17.83 11.95
C ASP A 592 12.52 -18.76 11.54
N ALA A 593 12.12 -18.75 10.27
CA ALA A 593 11.01 -19.57 9.77
C ALA A 593 11.33 -21.07 9.78
N PHE A 594 12.62 -21.42 9.72
CA PHE A 594 13.10 -22.79 9.58
C PHE A 594 13.91 -23.21 10.81
N PRO A 595 14.00 -24.55 11.10
CA PRO A 595 14.87 -25.03 12.16
C PRO A 595 16.34 -24.68 11.88
N TYR A 596 17.01 -24.03 12.81
CA TYR A 596 18.39 -23.55 12.60
C TYR A 596 19.39 -24.68 12.32
N ALA A 597 19.20 -25.87 12.95
CA ALA A 597 20.02 -27.04 12.70
C ALA A 597 19.92 -27.51 11.23
N ASP A 598 18.71 -27.50 10.67
CA ASP A 598 18.47 -27.95 9.29
C ASP A 598 19.05 -26.94 8.28
N VAL A 599 18.87 -25.63 8.53
CA VAL A 599 19.49 -24.57 7.73
C VAL A 599 21.01 -24.68 7.76
N LYS A 600 21.59 -24.86 8.94
CA LYS A 600 23.03 -25.03 9.09
C LYS A 600 23.56 -26.26 8.35
N ALA A 601 22.90 -27.40 8.50
CA ALA A 601 23.29 -28.65 7.82
C ALA A 601 23.22 -28.48 6.27
N GLU A 602 22.20 -27.79 5.77
CA GLU A 602 22.08 -27.55 4.34
C GLU A 602 23.14 -26.57 3.82
N ILE A 603 23.50 -25.52 4.57
CA ILE A 603 24.62 -24.63 4.23
C ILE A 603 25.92 -25.42 4.13
N GLU A 604 26.24 -26.23 5.18
CA GLU A 604 27.45 -27.05 5.22
C GLU A 604 27.51 -28.04 4.06
N LYS A 605 26.39 -28.69 3.74
CA LYS A 605 26.25 -29.61 2.58
C LYS A 605 26.50 -28.91 1.26
N GLN A 606 25.83 -27.78 1.00
CA GLN A 606 25.96 -27.07 -0.29
C GLN A 606 27.32 -26.40 -0.48
N THR A 607 28.03 -26.09 0.62
CA THR A 607 29.36 -25.46 0.54
C THR A 607 30.53 -26.46 0.69
N ALA A 608 30.29 -27.76 0.90
CA ALA A 608 31.29 -28.75 1.09
C ALA A 608 32.31 -28.87 -0.07
N ASP A 609 31.77 -28.89 -1.31
CA ASP A 609 32.54 -29.02 -2.55
C ASP A 609 32.63 -27.72 -3.35
N MET A 610 32.16 -26.60 -2.76
CA MET A 610 32.10 -25.32 -3.46
C MET A 610 33.44 -24.59 -3.35
N THR A 611 34.03 -24.27 -4.51
CA THR A 611 35.18 -23.36 -4.55
C THR A 611 34.69 -21.92 -4.44
N LEU A 612 34.94 -21.32 -3.27
CA LEU A 612 34.57 -19.92 -2.99
C LEU A 612 35.84 -19.06 -2.95
N TYR A 613 35.87 -18.01 -3.76
CA TYR A 613 36.92 -16.99 -3.70
C TYR A 613 36.87 -16.23 -2.36
N ASN A 614 35.65 -15.88 -1.91
CA ASN A 614 35.40 -15.24 -0.63
C ASN A 614 34.21 -15.93 0.08
N ARG A 615 34.41 -16.34 1.34
CA ARG A 615 33.40 -17.00 2.16
C ARG A 615 32.68 -16.07 3.15
N ASP A 616 33.00 -14.76 3.16
CA ASP A 616 32.49 -13.83 4.19
C ASP A 616 30.96 -13.87 4.33
N HIS A 617 30.22 -14.01 3.23
CA HIS A 617 28.76 -14.09 3.26
C HIS A 617 28.23 -15.41 3.85
N VAL A 618 28.96 -16.53 3.64
CA VAL A 618 28.62 -17.84 4.23
C VAL A 618 28.90 -17.82 5.72
N ASP A 619 30.08 -17.34 6.10
CA ASP A 619 30.51 -17.28 7.50
C ASP A 619 29.63 -16.29 8.29
N ALA A 620 29.20 -15.18 7.67
CA ALA A 620 28.24 -14.24 8.25
C ALA A 620 26.88 -14.90 8.51
N LEU A 621 26.35 -15.69 7.56
CA LEU A 621 25.11 -16.43 7.73
C LEU A 621 25.22 -17.47 8.84
N LEU A 622 26.28 -18.29 8.84
CA LEU A 622 26.55 -19.30 9.91
C LEU A 622 26.69 -18.65 11.29
N ALA A 623 27.31 -17.47 11.37
CA ALA A 623 27.45 -16.73 12.63
C ALA A 623 26.14 -16.09 13.11
N GLN A 624 25.18 -15.85 12.20
CA GLN A 624 23.87 -15.27 12.52
C GLN A 624 22.93 -16.31 13.16
N LEU A 625 22.95 -17.57 12.70
CA LEU A 625 22.05 -18.64 13.16
C LEU A 625 21.97 -18.75 14.69
N PRO A 626 23.09 -18.93 15.46
CA PRO A 626 23.02 -19.08 16.91
C PRO A 626 22.57 -17.80 17.63
N ARG A 627 22.74 -16.62 17.00
CA ARG A 627 22.26 -15.35 17.58
C ARG A 627 20.76 -15.25 17.48
N GLN A 628 20.19 -15.62 16.32
CA GLN A 628 18.75 -15.62 16.10
C GLN A 628 18.06 -16.67 16.98
N GLU A 629 18.61 -17.90 17.05
CA GLU A 629 18.10 -18.93 17.93
C GLU A 629 18.02 -18.46 19.38
N LYS A 630 19.11 -17.85 19.89
CA LYS A 630 19.15 -17.27 21.25
C LYS A 630 18.12 -16.14 21.42
N SER A 631 17.94 -15.28 20.43
CA SER A 631 16.93 -14.21 20.49
C SER A 631 15.52 -14.78 20.62
N MET A 632 15.18 -15.78 19.79
CA MET A 632 13.89 -16.46 19.85
C MET A 632 13.66 -17.16 21.19
N ASP A 633 14.67 -17.82 21.73
CA ASP A 633 14.59 -18.47 23.05
C ASP A 633 14.29 -17.45 24.16
N LEU A 634 14.93 -16.28 24.11
CA LEU A 634 14.64 -15.17 25.03
C LEU A 634 13.23 -14.63 24.92
N ASP A 635 12.70 -14.48 23.71
CA ASP A 635 11.32 -14.06 23.50
C ASP A 635 10.33 -15.10 24.03
N ILE A 636 10.56 -16.39 23.76
CA ILE A 636 9.76 -17.51 24.31
C ILE A 636 9.82 -17.53 25.83
N GLU A 637 11.03 -17.40 26.42
CA GLU A 637 11.21 -17.33 27.88
C GLU A 637 10.43 -16.14 28.46
N THR A 638 10.53 -14.96 27.86
CA THR A 638 9.80 -13.76 28.31
C THR A 638 8.28 -13.98 28.30
N ILE A 639 7.76 -14.59 27.24
CA ILE A 639 6.33 -14.86 27.09
C ILE A 639 5.84 -15.91 28.08
N THR A 640 6.61 -16.96 28.28
CA THR A 640 6.19 -18.10 29.10
C THR A 640 6.39 -17.90 30.60
N ASN A 641 7.38 -17.10 31.03
CA ASN A 641 7.69 -16.83 32.42
C ASN A 641 6.58 -16.00 33.11
N PRO A 642 5.90 -16.53 34.13
CA PRO A 642 4.83 -15.84 34.83
C PRO A 642 5.28 -14.56 35.58
N LYS A 643 6.58 -14.40 35.80
CA LYS A 643 7.15 -13.20 36.47
C LYS A 643 7.49 -12.07 35.50
N SER A 644 7.36 -12.28 34.19
CA SER A 644 7.63 -11.25 33.19
C SER A 644 6.64 -10.10 33.29
N LYS A 645 7.14 -8.87 33.03
CA LYS A 645 6.28 -7.69 32.96
C LYS A 645 5.29 -7.84 31.80
N ALA A 646 4.00 -7.61 32.06
CA ALA A 646 2.93 -7.74 31.05
C ALA A 646 3.19 -6.93 29.77
N SER A 647 3.86 -5.76 29.87
CA SER A 647 4.22 -4.95 28.71
C SER A 647 5.24 -5.64 27.78
N TYR A 648 6.19 -6.40 28.36
CA TYR A 648 7.17 -7.17 27.59
C TYR A 648 6.51 -8.38 26.93
N VAL A 649 5.70 -9.12 27.66
CA VAL A 649 4.93 -10.25 27.12
C VAL A 649 4.09 -9.80 25.90
N ARG A 650 3.35 -8.67 26.03
CA ARG A 650 2.55 -8.14 24.93
C ARG A 650 3.39 -7.66 23.74
N ARG A 651 4.60 -7.12 23.98
CA ARG A 651 5.53 -6.73 22.93
C ARG A 651 6.02 -7.94 22.16
N ASP A 652 6.52 -8.94 22.88
CA ASP A 652 7.16 -10.10 22.29
C ASP A 652 6.16 -11.03 21.59
N LEU A 653 4.93 -11.18 22.12
CA LEU A 653 3.84 -11.83 21.39
C LEU A 653 3.58 -11.14 20.01
N ARG A 654 3.53 -9.80 19.96
CA ARG A 654 3.30 -9.08 18.70
C ARG A 654 4.44 -9.20 17.71
N THR A 655 5.65 -9.54 18.11
CA THR A 655 6.77 -9.80 17.19
C THR A 655 6.43 -10.92 16.21
N PHE A 656 5.79 -11.99 16.68
CA PHE A 656 5.38 -13.13 15.85
C PHE A 656 4.25 -12.81 14.86
N ARG A 657 3.58 -11.67 14.99
CA ARG A 657 2.66 -11.16 13.98
C ARG A 657 3.37 -10.77 12.68
N ASN A 658 4.56 -10.19 12.81
CA ASN A 658 5.35 -9.72 11.68
C ASN A 658 6.15 -10.84 11.01
N HIS A 659 6.58 -11.81 11.80
CA HIS A 659 7.38 -12.95 11.36
C HIS A 659 6.71 -14.24 11.87
N PRO A 660 5.74 -14.81 11.11
CA PRO A 660 5.12 -16.09 11.47
C PRO A 660 6.16 -17.20 11.45
N VAL A 661 6.52 -17.70 12.59
CA VAL A 661 7.60 -18.70 12.77
C VAL A 661 7.01 -20.03 13.20
N GLY A 662 7.40 -21.12 12.53
CA GLY A 662 6.98 -22.47 12.86
C GLY A 662 7.66 -23.07 14.09
N GLY A 663 7.66 -24.38 14.20
CA GLY A 663 8.39 -25.13 15.22
C GLY A 663 8.02 -24.75 16.66
N LYS A 664 9.05 -24.53 17.52
CA LYS A 664 8.87 -24.26 18.95
C LYS A 664 8.09 -22.98 19.26
N ALA A 665 8.18 -21.94 18.40
CA ALA A 665 7.45 -20.70 18.60
C ALA A 665 5.94 -20.90 18.36
N LEU A 666 5.55 -21.55 17.27
CA LEU A 666 4.14 -21.87 16.99
C LEU A 666 3.56 -22.78 18.07
N ALA A 667 4.30 -23.80 18.51
CA ALA A 667 3.87 -24.69 19.60
C ALA A 667 3.61 -23.93 20.91
N MET A 668 4.48 -22.97 21.24
CA MET A 668 4.31 -22.09 22.40
C MET A 668 3.05 -21.21 22.25
N LEU A 669 2.85 -20.57 21.08
CA LEU A 669 1.67 -19.71 20.84
C LEU A 669 0.36 -20.49 20.96
N LEU A 670 0.31 -21.72 20.41
CA LEU A 670 -0.86 -22.60 20.50
C LEU A 670 -1.15 -23.06 21.94
N ALA A 671 -0.11 -23.32 22.72
CA ALA A 671 -0.25 -23.63 24.14
C ALA A 671 -0.72 -22.40 24.95
N PHE A 672 -0.14 -21.22 24.66
CA PHE A 672 -0.43 -19.99 25.38
C PHE A 672 -1.87 -19.51 25.19
N VAL A 673 -2.42 -19.56 23.97
CA VAL A 673 -3.81 -19.13 23.70
C VAL A 673 -4.84 -20.02 24.41
N LYS A 674 -4.52 -21.30 24.63
CA LYS A 674 -5.37 -22.27 25.33
C LYS A 674 -5.29 -22.15 26.86
N ASP A 675 -4.19 -21.66 27.40
CA ASP A 675 -3.93 -21.58 28.84
C ASP A 675 -4.83 -20.53 29.51
N GLU A 676 -5.87 -21.00 30.22
CA GLU A 676 -6.84 -20.14 30.91
C GLU A 676 -6.24 -19.39 32.11
N SER A 677 -5.06 -19.79 32.59
CA SER A 677 -4.36 -19.09 33.65
C SER A 677 -3.71 -17.78 33.16
N ARG A 678 -3.57 -17.60 31.84
CA ARG A 678 -2.98 -16.41 31.25
C ARG A 678 -3.98 -15.26 31.18
N PRO A 679 -3.49 -13.98 31.30
CA PRO A 679 -4.35 -12.81 31.17
C PRO A 679 -5.08 -12.79 29.82
N VAL A 680 -6.37 -12.48 29.83
CA VAL A 680 -7.23 -12.54 28.64
C VAL A 680 -6.75 -11.62 27.52
N ASP A 681 -6.24 -10.42 27.85
CA ASP A 681 -5.68 -9.48 26.87
C ASP A 681 -4.46 -10.05 26.13
N GLN A 682 -3.65 -10.86 26.78
CA GLN A 682 -2.52 -11.55 26.16
C GLN A 682 -2.97 -12.71 25.28
N ARG A 683 -4.00 -13.45 25.71
CA ARG A 683 -4.63 -14.50 24.88
C ARG A 683 -5.28 -13.94 23.61
N ILE A 684 -5.91 -12.76 23.70
CA ILE A 684 -6.45 -12.04 22.54
C ILE A 684 -5.32 -11.68 21.55
N ILE A 685 -4.20 -11.11 22.05
CA ILE A 685 -3.03 -10.82 21.19
C ILE A 685 -2.51 -12.10 20.54
N THR A 686 -2.45 -13.21 21.27
CA THR A 686 -1.98 -14.49 20.73
C THR A 686 -2.92 -15.03 19.65
N ALA A 687 -4.23 -14.92 19.84
CA ALA A 687 -5.21 -15.30 18.84
C ALA A 687 -5.06 -14.43 17.57
N GLU A 688 -4.89 -13.11 17.72
CA GLU A 688 -4.58 -12.19 16.61
C GLU A 688 -3.32 -12.63 15.86
N VAL A 689 -2.23 -12.92 16.58
CA VAL A 689 -0.96 -13.36 15.99
C VAL A 689 -1.13 -14.65 15.19
N LEU A 690 -1.83 -15.63 15.72
CA LEU A 690 -2.11 -16.90 15.01
C LEU A 690 -2.88 -16.68 13.71
N GLY A 691 -3.74 -15.66 13.62
CA GLY A 691 -4.43 -15.28 12.40
C GLY A 691 -3.53 -14.71 11.29
N TRP A 692 -2.24 -14.42 11.56
CA TRP A 692 -1.26 -13.99 10.56
C TRP A 692 -0.52 -15.17 9.90
N TYR A 693 -0.78 -16.41 10.31
CA TYR A 693 -0.24 -17.63 9.72
C TYR A 693 -1.04 -18.11 8.48
N ASN A 694 -1.67 -17.18 7.76
CA ASN A 694 -2.54 -17.49 6.62
C ASN A 694 -1.81 -18.13 5.43
N LEU A 695 -0.49 -17.96 5.31
CA LEU A 695 0.35 -18.59 4.28
C LEU A 695 1.13 -19.82 4.80
N TYR A 696 1.00 -20.16 6.08
CA TYR A 696 1.69 -21.29 6.66
C TYR A 696 1.21 -22.62 6.05
N HIS A 697 2.15 -23.50 5.71
CA HIS A 697 1.85 -24.77 5.03
C HIS A 697 0.87 -25.66 5.81
N ASP A 698 0.93 -25.67 7.16
CA ASP A 698 0.03 -26.40 8.00
C ASP A 698 -0.92 -25.49 8.79
N LYS A 699 -1.51 -24.49 8.12
CA LYS A 699 -2.51 -23.61 8.76
C LYS A 699 -3.77 -24.37 9.23
N ALA A 700 -4.03 -25.57 8.68
CA ALA A 700 -5.18 -26.39 9.08
C ALA A 700 -5.09 -26.79 10.56
N SER A 701 -3.90 -27.15 11.06
CA SER A 701 -3.69 -27.50 12.48
C SER A 701 -3.93 -26.28 13.41
N ILE A 702 -3.59 -25.07 12.95
CA ILE A 702 -3.86 -23.84 13.69
C ILE A 702 -5.36 -23.57 13.78
N ILE A 703 -6.09 -23.72 12.66
CA ILE A 703 -7.54 -23.56 12.59
C ILE A 703 -8.24 -24.55 13.55
N GLU A 704 -7.88 -25.81 13.50
CA GLU A 704 -8.42 -26.85 14.39
C GLU A 704 -8.15 -26.51 15.86
N SER A 705 -6.95 -26.06 16.16
CA SER A 705 -6.55 -25.65 17.51
C SER A 705 -7.39 -24.48 18.03
N LEU A 706 -7.61 -23.43 17.18
CA LEU A 706 -8.42 -22.26 17.55
C LEU A 706 -9.90 -22.63 17.70
N LYS A 707 -10.46 -23.48 16.83
CA LYS A 707 -11.84 -23.97 16.93
C LYS A 707 -12.10 -24.77 18.21
N GLY A 708 -11.08 -25.41 18.76
CA GLY A 708 -11.15 -26.18 20.01
C GLY A 708 -11.20 -25.33 21.28
N ILE A 709 -10.96 -24.01 21.21
CA ILE A 709 -10.92 -23.15 22.40
C ILE A 709 -12.35 -22.76 22.82
N GLN A 710 -12.69 -23.10 24.07
CA GLN A 710 -13.93 -22.68 24.72
C GLN A 710 -13.63 -21.45 25.60
N THR A 711 -14.42 -20.39 25.47
CA THR A 711 -14.27 -19.19 26.30
C THR A 711 -15.60 -18.44 26.44
N ASN A 712 -15.81 -17.84 27.60
CA ASN A 712 -16.94 -16.97 27.89
C ASN A 712 -16.58 -15.47 27.68
N ASP A 713 -15.32 -15.16 27.39
CA ASP A 713 -14.89 -13.80 27.10
C ASP A 713 -15.22 -13.47 25.64
N GLU A 714 -16.12 -12.51 25.44
CA GLU A 714 -16.61 -12.14 24.10
C GLU A 714 -15.51 -11.51 23.22
N ALA A 715 -14.55 -10.77 23.81
CA ALA A 715 -13.45 -10.18 23.05
C ALA A 715 -12.49 -11.24 22.52
N LEU A 716 -12.15 -12.24 23.34
CA LEU A 716 -11.33 -13.37 22.92
C LEU A 716 -12.05 -14.24 21.87
N LYS A 717 -13.33 -14.50 22.07
CA LYS A 717 -14.17 -15.26 21.12
C LYS A 717 -14.22 -14.56 19.75
N ASN A 718 -14.43 -13.26 19.75
CA ASN A 718 -14.45 -12.44 18.53
C ASN A 718 -13.09 -12.47 17.79
N GLU A 719 -11.97 -12.35 18.51
CA GLU A 719 -10.65 -12.40 17.89
C GLU A 719 -10.30 -13.79 17.35
N ILE A 720 -10.67 -14.86 18.07
CA ILE A 720 -10.54 -16.24 17.58
C ILE A 720 -11.33 -16.40 16.27
N GLN A 721 -12.59 -15.95 16.23
CA GLN A 721 -13.41 -16.03 15.02
C GLN A 721 -12.79 -15.25 13.86
N LYS A 722 -12.34 -14.03 14.09
CA LYS A 722 -11.65 -13.21 13.09
C LYS A 722 -10.40 -13.92 12.54
N SER A 723 -9.61 -14.52 13.42
CA SER A 723 -8.40 -15.24 13.04
C SER A 723 -8.71 -16.51 12.23
N ILE A 724 -9.75 -17.26 12.59
CA ILE A 724 -10.21 -18.41 11.80
C ILE A 724 -10.64 -17.97 10.41
N VAL A 725 -11.45 -16.91 10.28
CA VAL A 725 -11.90 -16.41 8.97
C VAL A 725 -10.71 -15.95 8.11
N ARG A 726 -9.66 -15.32 8.71
CA ARG A 726 -8.43 -15.00 7.99
C ARG A 726 -7.68 -16.24 7.50
N LEU A 727 -7.59 -17.29 8.31
CA LEU A 727 -6.88 -18.52 7.95
C LEU A 727 -7.63 -19.34 6.88
N GLU A 728 -8.96 -19.33 6.91
CA GLU A 728 -9.81 -20.06 5.95
C GLU A 728 -10.06 -19.27 4.66
N GLY A 729 -9.97 -17.94 4.71
CA GLY A 729 -10.30 -17.06 3.60
C GLY A 729 -9.31 -17.14 2.43
N LYS A 730 -9.78 -16.63 1.28
CA LYS A 730 -8.98 -16.48 0.07
C LYS A 730 -8.78 -14.99 -0.23
N ASN A 731 -7.61 -14.64 -0.72
CA ASN A 731 -7.32 -13.31 -1.25
C ASN A 731 -7.87 -13.24 -2.70
N ARG A 732 -8.85 -12.37 -2.92
CA ARG A 732 -9.54 -12.20 -4.22
C ARG A 732 -9.04 -10.99 -5.01
#